data_e9dc1432abad96400710ffc4bfddc798
#
_entry.id   e9dc1432abad96400710ffc4bfddc798
#
_cell.length_a   1.000
_cell.length_b   1.000
_cell.length_c   1.000
_cell.angle_alpha   90.00
_cell.angle_beta   90.00
_cell.angle_gamma   90.00
#
_symmetry.space_group_name_H-M   'P 1'
#
loop_
_entity.id
_entity.type
_entity.pdbx_description
1 polymer ?
#
loop_
_entity_poly.entity_id
_entity_poly.type
_entity_poly.pdbx_seq_one_letter_code
_entity_poly.pdbx_strand_id
1 'polypeptide(L)'
;DELRKLDSMQLRKLGRLPYPLIRSKGERSFRRLSWEEALGRVAAKARAVDPKQLAFYLTARGITNESYYVAAKAARLIGTNNIDNASRICHSPSKTAMKRSIGVGASTCNYKDWIGTDVLVFWGSVAANNQPVSTKYMYAAKRKGTKIIVINPYREPAMEGYWIPSIPESALFGTKLADDFYQVNIGGDISFMHGVMKVWFEMEEEQPGSAVDHAFVSGHVNGYEELRAHVQRQSWELLEKSSGLNRERIRVFAALLAAAKSGVFVWSMGLTQHRFGTDNISQVANLALLRGFLGREHCGLMPIRGHSGVQGSGEMGADPFSLPGGEFKGENIRRIERLWGFRLPDWQGDIVGIPLENALLPERHERKLKLFYTSGGNFMETMPDPDFVKRCLEAVDIRVHQDIVLNSSTLLDAQEEVIVLPAMTRYEQPGGGTSTSTERMVYFSPTIEGPRMEEARAEWQIYAELAARIKPELKEAILFKDADEVRREIAFAAPHYEGIQRLRKQGDVFQWGGAWLCEDGICPTGDGKGNLLPVELPELRIPEGHFYATTRRGKQFNSMIYGERDSFNAAERYDVLMNGDDLAGLSIAEGEAIVVYNRSGSFHGRAKREDIARGNIELYWPEGNSLFAKGVYEPLAGIPEYNASVIVERADTYHALKDTKYREKRIVELEIEPPA
;
A
#
# COMPACT_ATOMS: atom_id res chain seq x y z
N ASP A 1 -19.76 -0.04 26.56
CA ASP A 1 -18.79 -0.77 27.41
C ASP A 1 -18.65 -2.24 26.98
N GLU A 2 -19.75 -2.96 26.69
CA GLU A 2 -19.68 -4.37 26.27
C GLU A 2 -18.91 -4.53 24.92
N LEU A 3 -19.19 -3.67 23.95
CA LEU A 3 -18.52 -3.70 22.64
C LEU A 3 -16.99 -3.51 22.73
N ARG A 4 -16.52 -2.72 23.72
CA ARG A 4 -15.07 -2.48 23.91
C ARG A 4 -14.29 -3.70 24.39
N LYS A 5 -14.98 -4.75 24.85
CA LYS A 5 -14.37 -6.04 25.22
C LYS A 5 -14.18 -6.96 24.01
N LEU A 6 -14.78 -6.62 22.88
CA LEU A 6 -14.78 -7.41 21.67
C LEU A 6 -13.60 -7.00 20.77
N ASP A 7 -12.94 -7.99 20.20
CA ASP A 7 -11.97 -7.79 19.13
C ASP A 7 -12.67 -7.50 17.78
N SER A 8 -11.91 -7.15 16.77
CA SER A 8 -12.45 -6.81 15.45
C SER A 8 -13.18 -7.96 14.77
N MET A 9 -12.79 -9.21 15.02
CA MET A 9 -13.51 -10.40 14.51
C MET A 9 -14.87 -10.52 15.16
N GLN A 10 -14.94 -10.36 16.48
CA GLN A 10 -16.18 -10.42 17.25
C GLN A 10 -17.12 -9.28 16.87
N LEU A 11 -16.59 -8.05 16.70
CA LEU A 11 -17.37 -6.90 16.23
C LEU A 11 -18.00 -7.15 14.85
N ARG A 12 -17.27 -7.74 13.92
CA ARG A 12 -17.82 -8.12 12.59
C ARG A 12 -18.93 -9.17 12.68
N LYS A 13 -18.84 -10.10 13.61
CA LYS A 13 -19.88 -11.12 13.84
C LYS A 13 -21.21 -10.56 14.33
N LEU A 14 -21.22 -9.30 14.85
CA LEU A 14 -22.46 -8.60 15.18
C LEU A 14 -23.31 -8.28 13.94
N GLY A 15 -22.71 -8.32 12.74
CA GLY A 15 -23.38 -8.07 11.49
C GLY A 15 -23.25 -6.64 10.99
N ARG A 16 -24.08 -6.30 10.01
CA ARG A 16 -24.04 -5.02 9.30
C ARG A 16 -24.74 -3.91 10.08
N LEU A 17 -24.25 -2.69 9.87
CA LEU A 17 -24.86 -1.47 10.41
C LEU A 17 -26.22 -1.23 9.75
N PRO A 18 -27.33 -1.17 10.51
CA PRO A 18 -28.66 -1.04 9.93
C PRO A 18 -29.12 0.42 9.76
N TYR A 19 -28.64 1.33 10.60
CA TYR A 19 -29.05 2.74 10.65
C TYR A 19 -27.93 3.63 11.22
N PRO A 20 -28.02 4.96 11.06
CA PRO A 20 -27.06 5.88 11.67
C PRO A 20 -27.06 5.79 13.20
N LEU A 21 -25.86 5.86 13.78
CA LEU A 21 -25.64 5.79 15.21
C LEU A 21 -24.81 6.98 15.69
N ILE A 22 -25.02 7.42 16.93
CA ILE A 22 -24.21 8.43 17.59
C ILE A 22 -23.89 8.02 19.03
N ARG A 23 -22.72 8.45 19.47
CA ARG A 23 -22.32 8.42 20.87
C ARG A 23 -21.58 9.72 21.19
N SER A 24 -22.17 10.49 22.13
CA SER A 24 -21.56 11.73 22.62
C SER A 24 -20.53 11.43 23.71
N LYS A 25 -19.66 12.39 23.99
CA LYS A 25 -18.66 12.28 25.04
C LYS A 25 -19.32 11.95 26.40
N GLY A 26 -18.81 10.91 27.05
CA GLY A 26 -19.34 10.44 28.35
C GLY A 26 -20.53 9.49 28.26
N GLU A 27 -21.15 9.33 27.10
CA GLU A 27 -22.18 8.30 26.86
C GLU A 27 -21.57 6.90 26.82
N ARG A 28 -22.24 5.92 27.43
CA ARG A 28 -21.80 4.52 27.48
C ARG A 28 -22.32 3.67 26.33
N SER A 29 -23.31 4.18 25.60
CA SER A 29 -24.02 3.46 24.56
C SER A 29 -24.21 4.30 23.32
N PHE A 30 -24.18 3.65 22.14
CA PHE A 30 -24.66 4.27 20.91
C PHE A 30 -26.19 4.38 20.94
N ARG A 31 -26.72 5.46 20.40
CA ARG A 31 -28.16 5.65 20.12
C ARG A 31 -28.38 5.82 18.63
N ARG A 32 -29.55 5.42 18.14
CA ARG A 32 -29.96 5.61 16.75
C ARG A 32 -30.22 7.08 16.45
N LEU A 33 -29.85 7.52 15.23
CA LEU A 33 -30.20 8.81 14.64
C LEU A 33 -30.99 8.62 13.35
N SER A 34 -31.72 9.67 12.93
CA SER A 34 -32.14 9.79 11.54
C SER A 34 -30.95 10.26 10.67
N TRP A 35 -31.01 9.97 9.38
CA TRP A 35 -30.03 10.50 8.42
C TRP A 35 -30.00 12.03 8.40
N GLU A 36 -31.17 12.67 8.54
CA GLU A 36 -31.29 14.14 8.58
C GLU A 36 -30.50 14.71 9.76
N GLU A 37 -30.67 14.14 10.95
CA GLU A 37 -29.97 14.57 12.15
C GLU A 37 -28.46 14.28 12.05
N ALA A 38 -28.08 13.08 11.56
CA ALA A 38 -26.68 12.69 11.45
C ALA A 38 -25.90 13.62 10.51
N LEU A 39 -26.37 13.79 9.28
CA LEU A 39 -25.72 14.67 8.32
C LEU A 39 -25.81 16.15 8.73
N GLY A 40 -26.90 16.57 9.40
CA GLY A 40 -27.06 17.92 9.94
C GLY A 40 -25.99 18.28 10.97
N ARG A 41 -25.65 17.35 11.89
CA ARG A 41 -24.60 17.52 12.91
C ARG A 41 -23.21 17.65 12.27
N VAL A 42 -22.88 16.73 11.36
CA VAL A 42 -21.60 16.78 10.62
C VAL A 42 -21.47 18.08 9.83
N ALA A 43 -22.55 18.50 9.12
CA ALA A 43 -22.56 19.73 8.34
C ALA A 43 -22.42 20.98 9.23
N ALA A 44 -23.09 21.00 10.39
CA ALA A 44 -22.97 22.12 11.35
C ALA A 44 -21.53 22.28 11.85
N LYS A 45 -20.86 21.17 12.21
CA LYS A 45 -19.46 21.20 12.64
C LYS A 45 -18.54 21.64 11.50
N ALA A 46 -18.72 21.08 10.29
CA ALA A 46 -17.89 21.42 9.13
C ALA A 46 -17.98 22.91 8.75
N ARG A 47 -19.17 23.54 8.92
CA ARG A 47 -19.35 24.99 8.69
C ARG A 47 -18.74 25.87 9.79
N ALA A 48 -18.59 25.33 11.00
CA ALA A 48 -18.12 26.08 12.17
C ALA A 48 -16.58 26.11 12.31
N VAL A 49 -15.86 25.29 11.55
CA VAL A 49 -14.40 25.14 11.66
C VAL A 49 -13.70 25.52 10.35
N ASP A 50 -12.41 25.87 10.43
CA ASP A 50 -11.59 26.09 9.24
C ASP A 50 -11.49 24.79 8.43
N PRO A 51 -11.66 24.83 7.08
CA PRO A 51 -11.49 23.66 6.23
C PRO A 51 -10.15 22.90 6.39
N LYS A 52 -9.10 23.58 6.84
CA LYS A 52 -7.80 22.95 7.18
C LYS A 52 -7.88 22.06 8.41
N GLN A 53 -8.92 22.20 9.22
CA GLN A 53 -9.20 21.37 10.40
C GLN A 53 -10.12 20.18 10.10
N LEU A 54 -10.44 19.96 8.84
CA LEU A 54 -11.20 18.81 8.35
C LEU A 54 -10.26 17.84 7.64
N ALA A 55 -10.50 16.54 7.78
CA ALA A 55 -9.80 15.53 7.00
C ALA A 55 -10.75 14.38 6.62
N PHE A 56 -10.56 13.86 5.40
CA PHE A 56 -11.28 12.73 4.86
C PHE A 56 -10.32 11.58 4.56
N TYR A 57 -10.73 10.36 4.87
CA TYR A 57 -9.96 9.17 4.53
C TYR A 57 -10.86 8.07 3.96
N LEU A 58 -10.41 7.45 2.88
CA LEU A 58 -11.12 6.36 2.24
C LEU A 58 -10.25 5.08 2.22
N THR A 59 -10.85 3.95 2.59
CA THR A 59 -10.19 2.66 2.39
C THR A 59 -10.04 2.34 0.89
N ALA A 60 -9.27 1.30 0.55
CA ALA A 60 -9.07 0.93 -0.85
C ALA A 60 -9.83 -0.33 -1.28
N ARG A 61 -10.57 -0.96 -0.37
CA ARG A 61 -11.31 -2.17 -0.70
C ARG A 61 -12.81 -1.92 -0.75
N GLY A 62 -13.41 -2.29 -1.87
CA GLY A 62 -14.86 -2.25 -2.05
C GLY A 62 -15.44 -0.90 -2.47
N ILE A 63 -14.72 0.20 -2.29
CA ILE A 63 -15.14 1.53 -2.74
C ILE A 63 -15.03 1.60 -4.27
N THR A 64 -16.04 2.15 -4.92
CA THR A 64 -16.10 2.30 -6.38
C THR A 64 -15.41 3.58 -6.87
N ASN A 65 -15.07 3.62 -8.16
CA ASN A 65 -14.51 4.84 -8.77
C ASN A 65 -15.46 6.02 -8.61
N GLU A 66 -16.77 5.78 -8.73
CA GLU A 66 -17.80 6.79 -8.51
C GLU A 66 -17.75 7.37 -7.10
N SER A 67 -17.60 6.49 -6.08
CA SER A 67 -17.51 6.93 -4.67
C SER A 67 -16.23 7.71 -4.39
N TYR A 68 -15.09 7.30 -4.95
CA TYR A 68 -13.84 8.06 -4.83
C TYR A 68 -13.95 9.43 -5.49
N TYR A 69 -14.53 9.47 -6.68
CA TYR A 69 -14.70 10.71 -7.44
C TYR A 69 -15.58 11.72 -6.70
N VAL A 70 -16.75 11.27 -6.23
CA VAL A 70 -17.67 12.15 -5.51
C VAL A 70 -17.10 12.58 -4.16
N ALA A 71 -16.39 11.69 -3.45
CA ALA A 71 -15.69 12.05 -2.21
C ALA A 71 -14.61 13.12 -2.45
N ALA A 72 -13.82 12.95 -3.51
CA ALA A 72 -12.79 13.92 -3.91
C ALA A 72 -13.38 15.28 -4.27
N LYS A 73 -14.50 15.30 -5.01
CA LYS A 73 -15.24 16.51 -5.38
C LYS A 73 -15.86 17.16 -4.14
N ALA A 74 -16.49 16.36 -3.27
CA ALA A 74 -17.14 16.84 -2.05
C ALA A 74 -16.15 17.50 -1.07
N ALA A 75 -15.01 16.87 -0.82
CA ALA A 75 -13.98 17.43 0.06
C ALA A 75 -13.53 18.82 -0.42
N ARG A 76 -13.26 18.96 -1.71
CA ARG A 76 -12.82 20.24 -2.30
C ARG A 76 -13.94 21.28 -2.37
N LEU A 77 -15.17 20.87 -2.62
CA LEU A 77 -16.33 21.76 -2.54
C LEU A 77 -16.54 22.30 -1.12
N ILE A 78 -16.34 21.46 -0.11
CA ILE A 78 -16.38 21.86 1.31
C ILE A 78 -15.24 22.84 1.65
N GLY A 79 -14.14 22.80 0.91
CA GLY A 79 -12.99 23.70 1.03
C GLY A 79 -11.74 23.05 1.58
N THR A 80 -11.68 21.72 1.73
CA THR A 80 -10.49 21.01 2.21
C THR A 80 -9.80 20.17 1.13
N ASN A 81 -8.46 20.19 1.15
CA ASN A 81 -7.60 19.28 0.41
C ASN A 81 -7.02 18.16 1.29
N ASN A 82 -7.38 18.08 2.57
CA ASN A 82 -7.02 16.96 3.45
C ASN A 82 -7.93 15.76 3.14
N ILE A 83 -7.73 15.16 1.97
CA ILE A 83 -8.36 13.91 1.59
C ILE A 83 -7.28 12.91 1.25
N ASP A 84 -7.36 11.70 1.79
CA ASP A 84 -6.34 10.66 1.57
C ASP A 84 -6.99 9.27 1.50
N ASN A 85 -6.22 8.30 1.07
CA ASN A 85 -6.75 6.95 0.88
C ASN A 85 -5.70 5.86 1.14
N ALA A 86 -6.17 4.63 1.35
CA ALA A 86 -5.30 3.49 1.64
C ALA A 86 -4.36 3.10 0.47
N SER A 87 -4.67 3.48 -0.76
CA SER A 87 -3.79 3.24 -1.92
C SER A 87 -2.48 4.03 -1.79
N ARG A 88 -2.56 5.26 -1.28
CA ARG A 88 -1.38 6.06 -1.04
C ARG A 88 -0.48 5.40 0.01
N ILE A 89 -1.03 4.90 1.11
CA ILE A 89 -0.28 4.19 2.16
C ILE A 89 0.31 2.86 1.66
N CYS A 90 -0.12 2.37 0.51
CA CYS A 90 0.30 1.09 -0.05
C CYS A 90 1.33 1.25 -1.18
N HIS A 91 1.08 2.12 -2.16
CA HIS A 91 1.81 2.19 -3.43
C HIS A 91 2.15 3.61 -3.90
N SER A 92 2.12 4.63 -3.03
CA SER A 92 2.58 5.96 -3.42
C SER A 92 4.04 5.99 -3.90
N PRO A 93 5.01 5.23 -3.32
CA PRO A 93 6.35 5.12 -3.87
C PRO A 93 6.38 4.61 -5.31
N SER A 94 5.53 3.62 -5.64
CA SER A 94 5.41 3.14 -7.03
C SER A 94 4.96 4.25 -7.99
N LYS A 95 3.92 5.01 -7.59
CA LYS A 95 3.42 6.15 -8.37
C LYS A 95 4.51 7.21 -8.57
N THR A 96 5.20 7.55 -7.49
CA THR A 96 6.24 8.60 -7.50
C THR A 96 7.45 8.19 -8.32
N ALA A 97 8.02 7.00 -8.08
CA ALA A 97 9.18 6.50 -8.82
C ALA A 97 8.89 6.33 -10.31
N MET A 98 7.81 5.64 -10.66
CA MET A 98 7.46 5.41 -12.05
C MET A 98 7.16 6.71 -12.81
N LYS A 99 6.52 7.71 -12.17
CA LYS A 99 6.35 9.03 -12.80
C LYS A 99 7.67 9.73 -13.08
N ARG A 100 8.66 9.60 -12.18
CA ARG A 100 10.00 10.17 -12.37
C ARG A 100 10.78 9.42 -13.46
N SER A 101 10.66 8.08 -13.50
CA SER A 101 11.39 7.24 -14.44
C SER A 101 10.75 7.20 -15.83
N ILE A 102 9.43 7.05 -15.92
CA ILE A 102 8.71 6.78 -17.19
C ILE A 102 7.46 7.67 -17.39
N GLY A 103 7.27 8.71 -16.59
CA GLY A 103 6.17 9.67 -16.75
C GLY A 103 4.79 9.19 -16.31
N VAL A 104 4.60 7.92 -15.95
CA VAL A 104 3.30 7.36 -15.57
C VAL A 104 3.39 6.43 -14.37
N GLY A 105 2.48 6.59 -13.41
CA GLY A 105 2.46 5.83 -12.14
C GLY A 105 1.51 4.64 -12.15
N ALA A 106 1.51 3.83 -13.19
CA ALA A 106 0.63 2.67 -13.37
C ALA A 106 1.37 1.49 -14.00
N SER A 107 0.85 0.27 -13.88
CA SER A 107 1.42 -0.92 -14.54
C SER A 107 1.56 -0.69 -16.03
N THR A 108 2.71 -1.02 -16.59
CA THR A 108 2.97 -0.82 -18.04
C THR A 108 2.52 -2.00 -18.91
N CYS A 109 2.18 -3.12 -18.29
CA CYS A 109 1.74 -4.37 -18.90
C CYS A 109 0.51 -4.95 -18.18
N ASN A 110 0.10 -6.13 -18.56
CA ASN A 110 -1.01 -6.86 -17.96
C ASN A 110 -0.61 -8.30 -17.57
N TYR A 111 -1.50 -9.05 -16.91
CA TYR A 111 -1.22 -10.42 -16.49
C TYR A 111 -0.96 -11.39 -17.66
N LYS A 112 -1.47 -11.10 -18.86
CA LYS A 112 -1.23 -11.95 -20.04
C LYS A 112 0.22 -11.89 -20.49
N ASP A 113 0.90 -10.77 -20.26
CA ASP A 113 2.32 -10.60 -20.58
C ASP A 113 3.24 -11.50 -19.73
N TRP A 114 2.74 -12.04 -18.60
CA TRP A 114 3.50 -13.03 -17.83
C TRP A 114 3.67 -14.35 -18.58
N ILE A 115 2.69 -14.69 -19.46
CA ILE A 115 2.65 -15.97 -20.17
C ILE A 115 3.48 -15.87 -21.45
N GLY A 116 4.70 -16.40 -21.40
CA GLY A 116 5.65 -16.37 -22.50
C GLY A 116 6.79 -15.36 -22.34
N THR A 117 6.80 -14.56 -21.24
CA THR A 117 8.01 -13.83 -20.86
C THR A 117 9.14 -14.81 -20.51
N ASP A 118 10.38 -14.47 -20.78
CA ASP A 118 11.52 -15.32 -20.41
C ASP A 118 11.68 -15.35 -18.89
N VAL A 119 11.53 -14.19 -18.24
CA VAL A 119 11.70 -14.05 -16.79
C VAL A 119 10.59 -13.22 -16.16
N LEU A 120 10.04 -13.73 -15.06
CA LEU A 120 9.05 -13.07 -14.22
C LEU A 120 9.64 -12.93 -12.81
N VAL A 121 9.92 -11.71 -12.38
CA VAL A 121 10.61 -11.45 -11.11
C VAL A 121 9.66 -10.80 -10.11
N PHE A 122 9.49 -11.40 -8.95
CA PHE A 122 8.71 -10.88 -7.82
C PHE A 122 9.64 -10.29 -6.76
N TRP A 123 9.49 -9.00 -6.49
CA TRP A 123 10.26 -8.22 -5.52
C TRP A 123 9.39 -7.84 -4.32
N GLY A 124 9.78 -8.22 -3.12
CA GLY A 124 9.04 -7.85 -1.91
C GLY A 124 7.57 -8.26 -1.99
N SER A 125 7.28 -9.44 -2.54
CA SER A 125 5.92 -9.89 -2.82
C SER A 125 5.77 -11.40 -2.65
N VAL A 126 4.69 -11.79 -1.98
CA VAL A 126 4.21 -13.18 -1.93
C VAL A 126 2.84 -13.26 -2.65
N ALA A 127 2.88 -13.14 -3.97
CA ALA A 127 1.67 -13.07 -4.79
C ALA A 127 0.74 -14.28 -4.61
N ALA A 128 1.29 -15.47 -4.35
CA ALA A 128 0.49 -16.67 -4.08
C ALA A 128 -0.40 -16.54 -2.82
N ASN A 129 0.04 -15.82 -1.79
CA ASN A 129 -0.76 -15.56 -0.59
C ASN A 129 -1.73 -14.39 -0.76
N ASN A 130 -1.22 -13.25 -1.24
CA ASN A 130 -1.95 -11.98 -1.18
C ASN A 130 -2.76 -11.69 -2.46
N GLN A 131 -2.36 -12.27 -3.60
CA GLN A 131 -3.06 -12.17 -4.88
C GLN A 131 -3.29 -13.56 -5.49
N PRO A 132 -4.00 -14.47 -4.83
CA PRO A 132 -4.10 -15.88 -5.22
C PRO A 132 -4.65 -16.11 -6.63
N VAL A 133 -5.43 -15.18 -7.17
CA VAL A 133 -5.94 -15.24 -8.55
C VAL A 133 -4.80 -15.18 -9.57
N SER A 134 -3.68 -14.54 -9.25
CA SER A 134 -2.50 -14.45 -10.12
C SER A 134 -1.80 -15.81 -10.30
N THR A 135 -2.01 -16.77 -9.41
CA THR A 135 -1.37 -18.09 -9.48
C THR A 135 -1.70 -18.86 -10.76
N LYS A 136 -2.88 -18.64 -11.35
CA LYS A 136 -3.26 -19.20 -12.65
C LYS A 136 -2.37 -18.70 -13.77
N TYR A 137 -2.03 -17.40 -13.75
CA TYR A 137 -1.12 -16.80 -14.74
C TYR A 137 0.30 -17.30 -14.53
N MET A 138 0.77 -17.41 -13.28
CA MET A 138 2.06 -18.01 -12.95
C MET A 138 2.16 -19.46 -13.43
N TYR A 139 1.12 -20.27 -13.20
CA TYR A 139 1.05 -21.64 -13.71
C TYR A 139 1.13 -21.68 -15.24
N ALA A 140 0.35 -20.87 -15.93
CA ALA A 140 0.37 -20.79 -17.40
C ALA A 140 1.73 -20.30 -17.93
N ALA A 141 2.36 -19.33 -17.25
CA ALA A 141 3.69 -18.84 -17.58
C ALA A 141 4.74 -19.96 -17.48
N LYS A 142 4.76 -20.71 -16.38
CA LYS A 142 5.66 -21.87 -16.23
C LYS A 142 5.47 -22.93 -17.33
N ARG A 143 4.23 -23.21 -17.70
CA ARG A 143 3.93 -24.14 -18.80
C ARG A 143 4.47 -23.66 -20.15
N LYS A 144 4.76 -22.37 -20.30
CA LYS A 144 5.39 -21.76 -21.47
C LYS A 144 6.91 -21.59 -21.34
N GLY A 145 7.49 -22.03 -20.22
CA GLY A 145 8.94 -21.98 -19.99
C GLY A 145 9.44 -20.74 -19.27
N THR A 146 8.55 -19.84 -18.83
CA THR A 146 8.91 -18.65 -18.05
C THR A 146 9.64 -19.06 -16.77
N LYS A 147 10.77 -18.43 -16.47
CA LYS A 147 11.46 -18.53 -15.19
C LYS A 147 10.87 -17.58 -14.17
N ILE A 148 10.41 -18.10 -13.04
CA ILE A 148 9.84 -17.31 -11.95
C ILE A 148 10.84 -17.17 -10.82
N ILE A 149 11.25 -15.95 -10.53
CA ILE A 149 12.24 -15.62 -9.51
C ILE A 149 11.58 -14.81 -8.40
N VAL A 150 11.91 -15.09 -7.15
CA VAL A 150 11.42 -14.37 -5.97
C VAL A 150 12.60 -13.75 -5.22
N ILE A 151 12.46 -12.48 -4.87
CA ILE A 151 13.44 -11.71 -4.10
C ILE A 151 12.75 -11.21 -2.84
N ASN A 152 13.05 -11.85 -1.73
CA ASN A 152 12.46 -11.61 -0.41
C ASN A 152 13.45 -12.04 0.69
N PRO A 153 13.38 -11.47 1.90
CA PRO A 153 14.16 -11.97 3.04
C PRO A 153 13.71 -13.37 3.50
N TYR A 154 12.45 -13.70 3.32
CA TYR A 154 11.85 -14.98 3.68
C TYR A 154 11.57 -15.85 2.45
N ARG A 155 11.99 -17.10 2.50
CA ARG A 155 11.70 -18.08 1.45
C ARG A 155 10.26 -18.58 1.61
N GLU A 156 9.37 -17.96 0.86
CA GLU A 156 7.93 -18.11 0.98
C GLU A 156 7.43 -19.53 0.61
N PRO A 157 6.90 -20.31 1.56
CA PRO A 157 6.42 -21.68 1.27
C PRO A 157 5.33 -21.74 0.19
N ALA A 158 4.47 -20.72 0.10
CA ALA A 158 3.44 -20.67 -0.92
C ALA A 158 3.98 -20.49 -2.35
N MET A 159 5.22 -20.04 -2.51
CA MET A 159 5.90 -19.97 -3.81
C MET A 159 6.66 -21.27 -4.12
N GLU A 160 6.98 -22.06 -3.09
CA GLU A 160 7.58 -23.41 -3.23
C GLU A 160 6.53 -24.47 -3.57
N GLY A 161 5.32 -24.38 -3.01
CA GLY A 161 4.23 -25.31 -3.28
C GLY A 161 2.87 -24.68 -3.12
N TYR A 162 2.06 -24.65 -4.18
CA TYR A 162 0.72 -24.06 -4.16
C TYR A 162 -0.30 -24.97 -4.83
N TRP A 163 -1.48 -25.08 -4.25
CA TRP A 163 -2.61 -25.76 -4.86
C TRP A 163 -3.52 -24.76 -5.55
N ILE A 164 -3.62 -24.88 -6.87
CA ILE A 164 -4.53 -24.05 -7.67
C ILE A 164 -5.83 -24.85 -7.87
N PRO A 165 -6.91 -24.57 -7.15
CA PRO A 165 -8.11 -25.45 -7.10
C PRO A 165 -8.78 -25.67 -8.45
N SER A 166 -8.64 -24.72 -9.37
CA SER A 166 -9.23 -24.80 -10.72
C SER A 166 -8.39 -25.56 -11.73
N ILE A 167 -7.22 -26.08 -11.34
CA ILE A 167 -6.29 -26.85 -12.19
C ILE A 167 -6.14 -28.24 -11.56
N PRO A 168 -6.73 -29.31 -12.15
CA PRO A 168 -6.75 -30.64 -11.52
C PRO A 168 -5.37 -31.18 -11.18
N GLU A 169 -4.39 -31.02 -12.06
CA GLU A 169 -2.99 -31.43 -11.83
C GLU A 169 -2.40 -30.72 -10.60
N SER A 170 -2.59 -29.41 -10.48
CA SER A 170 -2.11 -28.62 -9.34
C SER A 170 -2.87 -28.93 -8.06
N ALA A 171 -4.16 -29.22 -8.15
CA ALA A 171 -4.99 -29.58 -7.00
C ALA A 171 -4.58 -30.93 -6.39
N LEU A 172 -4.05 -31.86 -7.20
CA LEU A 172 -3.62 -33.19 -6.77
C LEU A 172 -2.15 -33.20 -6.30
N PHE A 173 -1.26 -32.54 -7.02
CA PHE A 173 0.19 -32.67 -6.82
C PHE A 173 0.86 -31.38 -6.33
N GLY A 174 0.13 -30.29 -6.21
CA GLY A 174 0.70 -28.95 -5.99
C GLY A 174 1.46 -28.42 -7.19
N THR A 175 1.87 -27.18 -7.14
CA THR A 175 2.70 -26.52 -8.15
C THR A 175 3.83 -25.77 -7.49
N LYS A 176 5.07 -26.09 -7.82
CA LYS A 176 6.21 -25.26 -7.47
C LYS A 176 6.17 -24.03 -8.38
N LEU A 177 5.84 -22.86 -7.81
CA LEU A 177 5.73 -21.61 -8.56
C LEU A 177 7.10 -20.99 -8.83
N ALA A 178 7.91 -20.77 -7.82
CA ALA A 178 9.23 -20.18 -7.97
C ALA A 178 10.28 -21.17 -8.47
N ASP A 179 11.12 -20.76 -9.39
CA ASP A 179 12.28 -21.51 -9.85
C ASP A 179 13.49 -21.23 -8.96
N ASP A 180 13.63 -19.99 -8.47
CA ASP A 180 14.72 -19.61 -7.57
C ASP A 180 14.31 -18.48 -6.62
N PHE A 181 15.06 -18.36 -5.48
CA PHE A 181 14.90 -17.34 -4.46
C PHE A 181 16.22 -16.64 -4.19
N TYR A 182 16.15 -15.30 -4.07
CA TYR A 182 17.26 -14.46 -3.63
C TYR A 182 16.86 -13.83 -2.30
N GLN A 183 17.41 -14.35 -1.21
CA GLN A 183 17.09 -13.91 0.16
C GLN A 183 17.92 -12.69 0.52
N VAL A 184 17.42 -11.51 0.15
CA VAL A 184 18.03 -10.23 0.49
C VAL A 184 17.77 -9.87 1.95
N ASN A 185 18.66 -9.09 2.56
CA ASN A 185 18.34 -8.44 3.83
C ASN A 185 17.17 -7.46 3.67
N ILE A 186 16.36 -7.29 4.71
CA ILE A 186 15.36 -6.22 4.75
C ILE A 186 16.08 -4.90 4.54
N GLY A 187 15.67 -4.13 3.50
CA GLY A 187 16.34 -2.89 3.11
C GLY A 187 17.60 -3.06 2.27
N GLY A 188 17.99 -4.27 1.92
CA GLY A 188 19.14 -4.58 1.07
C GLY A 188 18.84 -4.55 -0.43
N ASP A 189 17.62 -4.24 -0.83
CA ASP A 189 17.15 -4.32 -2.23
C ASP A 189 17.93 -3.41 -3.17
N ILE A 190 18.19 -2.15 -2.79
CA ILE A 190 18.96 -1.21 -3.60
C ILE A 190 20.38 -1.73 -3.80
N SER A 191 21.03 -2.22 -2.75
CA SER A 191 22.38 -2.77 -2.82
C SER A 191 22.44 -4.00 -3.73
N PHE A 192 21.44 -4.86 -3.67
CA PHE A 192 21.32 -6.01 -4.57
C PHE A 192 21.19 -5.55 -6.03
N MET A 193 20.29 -4.61 -6.33
CA MET A 193 20.09 -4.09 -7.69
C MET A 193 21.31 -3.34 -8.22
N HIS A 194 22.03 -2.57 -7.38
CA HIS A 194 23.32 -1.98 -7.74
C HIS A 194 24.37 -3.05 -8.04
N GLY A 195 24.39 -4.13 -7.26
CA GLY A 195 25.27 -5.27 -7.55
C GLY A 195 24.98 -5.91 -8.92
N VAL A 196 23.70 -6.08 -9.27
CA VAL A 196 23.28 -6.57 -10.58
C VAL A 196 23.74 -5.64 -11.71
N MET A 197 23.48 -4.34 -11.58
CA MET A 197 23.92 -3.34 -12.57
C MET A 197 25.45 -3.25 -12.67
N LYS A 198 26.15 -3.37 -11.53
CA LYS A 198 27.63 -3.38 -11.52
C LYS A 198 28.18 -4.57 -12.30
N VAL A 199 27.60 -5.77 -12.14
CA VAL A 199 27.93 -6.95 -12.97
C VAL A 199 27.66 -6.67 -14.44
N TRP A 200 26.53 -6.07 -14.80
CA TRP A 200 26.23 -5.74 -16.19
C TRP A 200 27.26 -4.76 -16.77
N PHE A 201 27.67 -3.74 -16.06
CA PHE A 201 28.68 -2.81 -16.53
C PHE A 201 30.08 -3.46 -16.64
N GLU A 202 30.42 -4.42 -15.75
CA GLU A 202 31.62 -5.25 -15.90
C GLU A 202 31.53 -6.13 -17.17
N MET A 203 30.38 -6.77 -17.43
CA MET A 203 30.14 -7.55 -18.66
C MET A 203 30.23 -6.71 -19.94
N GLU A 204 29.72 -5.47 -19.91
CA GLU A 204 29.81 -4.52 -21.04
C GLU A 204 31.24 -4.07 -21.33
N GLU A 205 32.12 -3.99 -20.33
CA GLU A 205 33.54 -3.72 -20.53
C GLU A 205 34.27 -4.88 -21.19
N GLU A 206 33.90 -6.12 -20.84
CA GLU A 206 34.44 -7.33 -21.45
C GLU A 206 33.89 -7.58 -22.85
N GLN A 207 32.56 -7.45 -23.01
CA GLN A 207 31.86 -7.69 -24.25
C GLN A 207 30.68 -6.72 -24.42
N PRO A 208 30.84 -5.61 -25.17
CA PRO A 208 29.78 -4.65 -25.41
C PRO A 208 28.49 -5.29 -25.99
N GLY A 209 27.34 -4.95 -25.43
CA GLY A 209 26.03 -5.48 -25.82
C GLY A 209 25.68 -6.83 -25.18
N SER A 210 26.49 -7.32 -24.23
CA SER A 210 26.22 -8.60 -23.56
C SER A 210 25.15 -8.51 -22.48
N ALA A 211 24.94 -7.33 -21.89
CA ALA A 211 24.05 -7.15 -20.76
C ALA A 211 23.07 -5.96 -20.93
N VAL A 212 23.47 -4.88 -21.57
CA VAL A 212 22.66 -3.69 -21.79
C VAL A 212 22.08 -3.67 -23.20
N ASP A 213 20.80 -3.34 -23.34
CA ASP A 213 20.19 -3.09 -24.65
C ASP A 213 20.55 -1.69 -25.14
N HIS A 214 21.73 -1.53 -25.75
CA HIS A 214 22.23 -0.25 -26.23
C HIS A 214 21.35 0.39 -27.30
N ALA A 215 20.64 -0.40 -28.10
CA ALA A 215 19.73 0.13 -29.11
C ALA A 215 18.53 0.82 -28.44
N PHE A 216 17.94 0.18 -27.43
CA PHE A 216 16.86 0.77 -26.64
C PHE A 216 17.37 1.97 -25.82
N VAL A 217 18.48 1.81 -25.09
CA VAL A 217 19.02 2.86 -24.21
C VAL A 217 19.36 4.14 -25.01
N SER A 218 20.05 4.03 -26.14
CA SER A 218 20.42 5.22 -26.93
C SER A 218 19.21 5.96 -27.52
N GLY A 219 18.18 5.22 -27.93
CA GLY A 219 16.95 5.78 -28.50
C GLY A 219 15.98 6.36 -27.47
N HIS A 220 15.81 5.68 -26.33
CA HIS A 220 14.66 5.85 -25.47
C HIS A 220 14.96 6.15 -24.01
N VAL A 221 16.25 6.31 -23.62
CA VAL A 221 16.62 6.44 -22.20
C VAL A 221 17.62 7.58 -21.99
N ASN A 222 17.45 8.32 -20.89
CA ASN A 222 18.36 9.34 -20.42
C ASN A 222 19.13 8.85 -19.18
N GLY A 223 20.33 9.41 -18.93
CA GLY A 223 21.08 9.24 -17.69
C GLY A 223 21.96 7.98 -17.60
N TYR A 224 22.28 7.33 -18.74
CA TYR A 224 23.05 6.09 -18.74
C TYR A 224 24.44 6.23 -18.13
N GLU A 225 25.23 7.22 -18.58
CA GLU A 225 26.60 7.41 -18.09
C GLU A 225 26.65 7.84 -16.63
N GLU A 226 25.68 8.65 -16.20
CA GLU A 226 25.56 9.07 -14.80
C GLU A 226 25.27 7.88 -13.89
N LEU A 227 24.29 7.04 -14.23
CA LEU A 227 23.97 5.83 -13.48
C LEU A 227 25.16 4.85 -13.47
N ARG A 228 25.80 4.64 -14.61
CA ARG A 228 26.99 3.77 -14.71
C ARG A 228 28.10 4.23 -13.79
N ALA A 229 28.48 5.50 -13.85
CA ALA A 229 29.51 6.08 -13.00
C ALA A 229 29.14 6.00 -11.51
N HIS A 230 27.85 6.19 -11.18
CA HIS A 230 27.37 6.10 -9.81
C HIS A 230 27.48 4.67 -9.26
N VAL A 231 27.03 3.68 -10.00
CA VAL A 231 27.05 2.26 -9.58
C VAL A 231 28.48 1.71 -9.52
N GLN A 232 29.34 2.07 -10.48
CA GLN A 232 30.73 1.60 -10.50
C GLN A 232 31.56 2.03 -9.29
N ARG A 233 31.25 3.18 -8.68
CA ARG A 233 31.92 3.68 -7.45
C ARG A 233 31.60 2.84 -6.21
N GLN A 234 30.52 2.06 -6.20
CA GLN A 234 30.13 1.25 -5.05
C GLN A 234 31.11 0.09 -4.85
N SER A 235 31.57 -0.14 -3.60
CA SER A 235 32.43 -1.28 -3.31
C SER A 235 31.62 -2.59 -3.27
N TRP A 236 32.24 -3.68 -3.71
CA TRP A 236 31.61 -5.00 -3.62
C TRP A 236 31.33 -5.40 -2.16
N GLU A 237 32.26 -5.11 -1.25
CA GLU A 237 32.10 -5.37 0.19
C GLU A 237 30.82 -4.74 0.76
N LEU A 238 30.57 -3.46 0.42
CA LEU A 238 29.36 -2.76 0.86
C LEU A 238 28.10 -3.37 0.24
N LEU A 239 28.14 -3.69 -1.06
CA LEU A 239 27.01 -4.28 -1.77
C LEU A 239 26.64 -5.67 -1.22
N GLU A 240 27.63 -6.53 -0.96
CA GLU A 240 27.42 -7.86 -0.38
C GLU A 240 26.92 -7.77 1.06
N LYS A 241 27.53 -6.95 1.90
CA LYS A 241 27.13 -6.78 3.30
C LYS A 241 25.70 -6.25 3.41
N SER A 242 25.34 -5.23 2.64
CA SER A 242 24.03 -4.60 2.72
C SER A 242 22.93 -5.48 2.10
N SER A 243 23.18 -6.11 0.95
CA SER A 243 22.22 -6.99 0.32
C SER A 243 22.03 -8.33 1.06
N GLY A 244 23.05 -8.80 1.80
CA GLY A 244 23.07 -10.13 2.41
C GLY A 244 23.42 -11.25 1.41
N LEU A 245 23.76 -10.92 0.18
CA LEU A 245 24.10 -11.86 -0.89
C LEU A 245 25.54 -11.68 -1.35
N ASN A 246 26.28 -12.75 -1.51
CA ASN A 246 27.63 -12.70 -2.04
C ASN A 246 27.64 -12.37 -3.55
N ARG A 247 28.78 -11.87 -4.02
CA ARG A 247 29.00 -11.45 -5.41
C ARG A 247 28.66 -12.55 -6.42
N GLU A 248 28.96 -13.80 -6.11
CA GLU A 248 28.66 -14.92 -7.01
C GLU A 248 27.15 -15.09 -7.21
N ARG A 249 26.37 -15.02 -6.13
CA ARG A 249 24.91 -15.14 -6.20
C ARG A 249 24.28 -13.96 -6.95
N ILE A 250 24.82 -12.76 -6.78
CA ILE A 250 24.43 -11.57 -7.54
C ILE A 250 24.74 -11.74 -9.04
N ARG A 251 25.93 -12.30 -9.38
CA ARG A 251 26.32 -12.59 -10.77
C ARG A 251 25.40 -13.59 -11.46
N VAL A 252 24.99 -14.64 -10.75
CA VAL A 252 24.04 -15.63 -11.30
C VAL A 252 22.73 -14.96 -11.71
N PHE A 253 22.18 -14.09 -10.87
CA PHE A 253 20.96 -13.37 -11.21
C PHE A 253 21.17 -12.34 -12.33
N ALA A 254 22.26 -11.60 -12.31
CA ALA A 254 22.61 -10.65 -13.36
C ALA A 254 22.75 -11.32 -14.72
N ALA A 255 23.44 -12.47 -14.77
CA ALA A 255 23.59 -13.26 -16.00
C ALA A 255 22.24 -13.82 -16.51
N LEU A 256 21.36 -14.28 -15.59
CA LEU A 256 20.02 -14.74 -15.96
C LEU A 256 19.21 -13.62 -16.62
N LEU A 257 19.23 -12.42 -16.07
CA LEU A 257 18.53 -11.27 -16.65
C LEU A 257 19.19 -10.80 -17.95
N ALA A 258 20.53 -10.83 -18.06
CA ALA A 258 21.27 -10.46 -19.25
C ALA A 258 20.94 -11.39 -20.43
N ALA A 259 20.75 -12.68 -20.18
CA ALA A 259 20.38 -13.67 -21.20
C ALA A 259 18.90 -13.58 -21.64
N ALA A 260 18.02 -13.00 -20.83
CA ALA A 260 16.60 -12.90 -21.13
C ALA A 260 16.33 -11.85 -22.23
N LYS A 261 15.44 -12.18 -23.16
CA LYS A 261 14.98 -11.26 -24.21
C LYS A 261 13.73 -10.48 -23.81
N SER A 262 13.00 -10.99 -22.81
CA SER A 262 11.81 -10.37 -22.25
C SER A 262 11.77 -10.55 -20.74
N GLY A 263 11.16 -9.60 -20.04
CA GLY A 263 11.05 -9.65 -18.58
C GLY A 263 9.90 -8.81 -18.07
N VAL A 264 9.22 -9.34 -17.04
CA VAL A 264 8.21 -8.60 -16.30
C VAL A 264 8.65 -8.52 -14.85
N PHE A 265 8.76 -7.31 -14.35
CA PHE A 265 9.12 -7.03 -12.95
C PHE A 265 7.87 -6.67 -12.15
N VAL A 266 7.59 -7.48 -11.14
CA VAL A 266 6.42 -7.38 -10.28
C VAL A 266 6.86 -7.08 -8.86
N TRP A 267 6.24 -6.11 -8.20
CA TRP A 267 6.57 -5.81 -6.80
C TRP A 267 5.35 -5.45 -5.98
N SER A 268 5.49 -5.57 -4.66
CA SER A 268 4.45 -5.25 -3.70
C SER A 268 5.00 -4.42 -2.54
N MET A 269 4.31 -4.48 -1.39
CA MET A 269 4.58 -3.61 -0.24
C MET A 269 5.93 -3.87 0.44
N GLY A 270 6.54 -5.03 0.23
CA GLY A 270 7.90 -5.30 0.71
C GLY A 270 8.94 -4.32 0.17
N LEU A 271 8.73 -3.75 -1.04
CA LEU A 271 9.57 -2.67 -1.57
C LEU A 271 9.05 -1.27 -1.24
N THR A 272 7.72 -1.07 -1.16
CA THR A 272 7.16 0.28 -1.06
C THR A 272 7.07 0.80 0.36
N GLN A 273 6.82 -0.06 1.36
CA GLN A 273 6.64 0.35 2.77
C GLN A 273 7.97 0.49 3.51
N HIS A 274 8.91 1.18 2.90
CA HIS A 274 10.21 1.57 3.41
C HIS A 274 10.39 3.09 3.33
N ARG A 275 11.18 3.68 4.23
CA ARG A 275 11.57 5.09 4.14
C ARG A 275 12.35 5.44 2.87
N PHE A 276 12.82 4.46 2.10
CA PHE A 276 13.42 4.59 0.77
C PHE A 276 12.65 3.83 -0.32
N GLY A 277 11.33 3.69 -0.13
CA GLY A 277 10.47 2.94 -1.03
C GLY A 277 10.46 3.48 -2.47
N THR A 278 10.51 4.80 -2.66
CA THR A 278 10.62 5.42 -3.98
C THR A 278 11.94 5.05 -4.67
N ASP A 279 13.03 5.02 -3.93
CA ASP A 279 14.35 4.67 -4.45
C ASP A 279 14.43 3.19 -4.83
N ASN A 280 13.86 2.30 -4.03
CA ASN A 280 13.71 0.88 -4.38
C ASN A 280 13.07 0.71 -5.75
N ILE A 281 11.93 1.37 -5.99
CA ILE A 281 11.19 1.24 -7.25
C ILE A 281 11.94 1.91 -8.41
N SER A 282 12.64 3.00 -8.15
CA SER A 282 13.50 3.64 -9.16
C SER A 282 14.58 2.67 -9.67
N GLN A 283 15.16 1.84 -8.78
CA GLN A 283 16.15 0.85 -9.20
C GLN A 283 15.54 -0.33 -9.98
N VAL A 284 14.32 -0.77 -9.62
CA VAL A 284 13.58 -1.75 -10.46
C VAL A 284 13.34 -1.19 -11.87
N ALA A 285 12.96 0.10 -11.96
CA ALA A 285 12.78 0.76 -13.26
C ALA A 285 14.10 0.89 -14.03
N ASN A 286 15.21 1.21 -13.36
CA ASN A 286 16.54 1.25 -13.98
C ASN A 286 16.91 -0.10 -14.63
N LEU A 287 16.71 -1.21 -13.91
CA LEU A 287 16.97 -2.55 -14.45
C LEU A 287 16.13 -2.82 -15.71
N ALA A 288 14.85 -2.46 -15.69
CA ALA A 288 13.97 -2.65 -16.85
C ALA A 288 14.37 -1.78 -18.04
N LEU A 289 14.72 -0.51 -17.80
CA LEU A 289 15.14 0.43 -18.84
C LEU A 289 16.47 0.02 -19.47
N LEU A 290 17.44 -0.46 -18.68
CA LEU A 290 18.73 -0.95 -19.20
C LEU A 290 18.56 -2.19 -20.11
N ARG A 291 17.52 -2.99 -19.87
CA ARG A 291 17.22 -4.21 -20.63
C ARG A 291 16.17 -4.04 -21.74
N GLY A 292 15.60 -2.84 -21.91
CA GLY A 292 14.49 -2.62 -22.82
C GLY A 292 13.24 -3.47 -22.51
N PHE A 293 13.00 -3.78 -21.22
CA PHE A 293 11.84 -4.55 -20.75
C PHE A 293 10.62 -3.66 -20.57
N LEU A 294 10.26 -2.89 -21.60
CA LEU A 294 9.20 -1.90 -21.54
C LEU A 294 8.54 -1.71 -22.90
N GLY A 295 7.23 -1.41 -22.89
CA GLY A 295 6.48 -0.94 -24.07
C GLY A 295 6.19 -1.96 -25.14
N ARG A 296 6.31 -3.25 -24.86
CA ARG A 296 6.07 -4.35 -25.81
C ARG A 296 5.59 -5.62 -25.11
N GLU A 297 5.12 -6.57 -25.91
CA GLU A 297 4.63 -7.86 -25.43
C GLU A 297 5.66 -8.59 -24.57
N HIS A 298 5.19 -9.23 -23.50
CA HIS A 298 5.99 -9.98 -22.53
C HIS A 298 7.02 -9.15 -21.75
N CYS A 299 6.90 -7.82 -21.76
CA CYS A 299 7.78 -6.91 -21.04
C CYS A 299 6.97 -5.92 -20.20
N GLY A 300 7.47 -5.57 -19.02
CA GLY A 300 6.86 -4.50 -18.27
C GLY A 300 7.18 -4.41 -16.78
N LEU A 301 6.66 -3.33 -16.23
CA LEU A 301 6.73 -2.96 -14.81
C LEU A 301 5.33 -3.06 -14.20
N MET A 302 5.16 -3.87 -13.15
CA MET A 302 3.86 -4.13 -12.55
C MET A 302 3.88 -4.00 -11.02
N PRO A 303 3.52 -2.83 -10.47
CA PRO A 303 3.14 -2.74 -9.05
C PRO A 303 1.87 -3.57 -8.82
N ILE A 304 1.99 -4.76 -8.21
CA ILE A 304 0.85 -5.66 -8.01
C ILE A 304 0.02 -5.23 -6.81
N ARG A 305 -1.05 -4.46 -7.06
CA ARG A 305 -1.97 -3.96 -6.06
C ARG A 305 -3.00 -5.01 -5.69
N GLY A 306 -3.18 -5.27 -4.38
CA GLY A 306 -4.06 -6.32 -3.90
C GLY A 306 -5.55 -5.96 -3.83
N HIS A 307 -5.88 -4.72 -3.52
CA HIS A 307 -7.26 -4.27 -3.31
C HIS A 307 -7.91 -3.77 -4.60
N SER A 308 -9.22 -4.03 -4.76
CA SER A 308 -9.98 -3.76 -5.99
C SER A 308 -10.18 -2.28 -6.30
N GLY A 309 -9.91 -1.35 -5.49
CA GLY A 309 -10.06 0.09 -5.75
C GLY A 309 -8.75 0.87 -5.70
N VAL A 310 -7.62 0.19 -5.50
CA VAL A 310 -6.34 0.84 -5.24
C VAL A 310 -5.88 1.76 -6.36
N GLN A 311 -5.98 1.32 -7.61
CA GLN A 311 -5.58 2.13 -8.76
C GLN A 311 -6.54 3.31 -8.94
N GLY A 312 -7.85 3.05 -8.93
CA GLY A 312 -8.86 4.07 -9.16
C GLY A 312 -8.89 5.17 -8.12
N SER A 313 -8.59 4.89 -6.84
CA SER A 313 -8.66 5.90 -5.78
C SER A 313 -7.74 7.11 -6.06
N GLY A 314 -6.50 6.87 -6.46
CA GLY A 314 -5.57 7.95 -6.83
C GLY A 314 -5.94 8.62 -8.15
N GLU A 315 -6.46 7.86 -9.13
CA GLU A 315 -6.85 8.38 -10.45
C GLU A 315 -8.14 9.22 -10.40
N MET A 316 -9.01 8.94 -9.42
CA MET A 316 -10.21 9.75 -9.13
C MET A 316 -9.90 10.98 -8.25
N GLY A 317 -8.64 11.23 -7.91
CA GLY A 317 -8.23 12.41 -7.16
C GLY A 317 -8.51 12.34 -5.65
N ALA A 318 -8.69 11.16 -5.07
CA ALA A 318 -8.94 10.99 -3.64
C ALA A 318 -7.63 10.99 -2.82
N ASP A 319 -6.66 11.80 -3.21
CA ASP A 319 -5.44 12.07 -2.43
C ASP A 319 -5.06 13.57 -2.47
N PRO A 320 -4.21 14.07 -1.56
CA PRO A 320 -3.94 15.50 -1.45
C PRO A 320 -3.10 16.07 -2.62
N PHE A 321 -2.48 15.21 -3.43
CA PHE A 321 -1.57 15.59 -4.51
C PHE A 321 -2.18 15.44 -5.90
N SER A 322 -3.37 14.86 -6.00
CA SER A 322 -4.02 14.50 -7.26
C SER A 322 -5.41 15.11 -7.39
N LEU A 323 -5.77 15.38 -8.63
CA LEU A 323 -7.13 15.63 -9.10
C LEU A 323 -7.49 14.55 -10.14
N PRO A 324 -8.76 14.35 -10.46
CA PRO A 324 -9.12 13.45 -11.54
C PRO A 324 -8.36 13.82 -12.81
N GLY A 325 -7.71 12.82 -13.41
CA GLY A 325 -6.96 12.98 -14.64
C GLY A 325 -5.56 13.61 -14.51
N GLY A 326 -5.07 13.93 -13.31
CA GLY A 326 -3.72 14.46 -13.16
C GLY A 326 -3.33 14.93 -11.76
N GLU A 327 -2.27 15.71 -11.69
CA GLU A 327 -1.76 16.25 -10.43
C GLU A 327 -2.54 17.50 -10.00
N PHE A 328 -2.50 17.81 -8.69
CA PHE A 328 -3.08 19.02 -8.11
C PHE A 328 -2.17 20.23 -8.42
N LYS A 329 -2.09 20.62 -9.69
CA LYS A 329 -1.31 21.79 -10.14
C LYS A 329 -1.74 22.32 -11.51
N GLY A 330 -1.37 23.56 -11.78
CA GLY A 330 -1.34 24.17 -13.11
C GLY A 330 -2.65 24.09 -13.87
N GLU A 331 -2.58 23.59 -15.09
CA GLU A 331 -3.73 23.52 -15.99
C GLU A 331 -4.80 22.54 -15.53
N ASN A 332 -4.40 21.46 -14.83
CA ASN A 332 -5.37 20.51 -14.31
C ASN A 332 -6.30 21.12 -13.27
N ILE A 333 -5.80 22.02 -12.40
CA ILE A 333 -6.64 22.80 -11.49
C ILE A 333 -7.68 23.60 -12.30
N ARG A 334 -7.24 24.39 -13.29
CA ARG A 334 -8.13 25.21 -14.10
C ARG A 334 -9.16 24.39 -14.87
N ARG A 335 -8.76 23.21 -15.36
CA ARG A 335 -9.66 22.29 -16.07
C ARG A 335 -10.76 21.75 -15.16
N ILE A 336 -10.38 21.31 -13.96
CA ILE A 336 -11.31 20.77 -12.97
C ILE A 336 -12.23 21.86 -12.41
N GLU A 337 -11.74 23.06 -12.12
CA GLU A 337 -12.57 24.20 -11.70
C GLU A 337 -13.64 24.56 -12.74
N ARG A 338 -13.28 24.58 -14.03
CA ARG A 338 -14.26 24.80 -15.11
C ARG A 338 -15.32 23.71 -15.19
N LEU A 339 -14.90 22.44 -15.01
CA LEU A 339 -15.82 21.30 -15.06
C LEU A 339 -16.76 21.26 -13.86
N TRP A 340 -16.22 21.48 -12.67
CA TRP A 340 -16.98 21.39 -11.42
C TRP A 340 -17.79 22.65 -11.11
N GLY A 341 -17.48 23.78 -11.74
CA GLY A 341 -18.22 25.05 -11.57
C GLY A 341 -17.91 25.77 -10.25
N PHE A 342 -16.82 25.41 -9.53
CA PHE A 342 -16.41 26.11 -8.33
C PHE A 342 -14.88 26.17 -8.22
N ARG A 343 -14.37 27.07 -7.37
CA ARG A 343 -12.95 27.23 -7.10
C ARG A 343 -12.44 26.16 -6.14
N LEU A 344 -11.32 25.56 -6.47
CA LEU A 344 -10.61 24.64 -5.58
C LEU A 344 -9.89 25.41 -4.46
N PRO A 345 -9.65 24.78 -3.27
CA PRO A 345 -8.77 25.35 -2.26
C PRO A 345 -7.40 25.69 -2.85
N ASP A 346 -6.85 26.85 -2.49
CA ASP A 346 -5.58 27.36 -2.99
C ASP A 346 -4.35 26.83 -2.21
N TRP A 347 -4.54 25.84 -1.37
CA TRP A 347 -3.51 25.22 -0.54
C TRP A 347 -3.42 23.71 -0.78
N GLN A 348 -2.22 23.18 -0.62
CA GLN A 348 -1.93 21.75 -0.70
C GLN A 348 -2.40 21.06 0.59
N GLY A 349 -3.16 19.96 0.45
CA GLY A 349 -3.53 19.13 1.59
C GLY A 349 -2.36 18.33 2.15
N ASP A 350 -2.52 17.90 3.39
CA ASP A 350 -1.57 17.03 4.07
C ASP A 350 -2.00 15.55 3.95
N ILE A 351 -1.03 14.64 4.03
CA ILE A 351 -1.30 13.21 4.17
C ILE A 351 -1.99 12.93 5.50
N VAL A 352 -2.87 11.96 5.55
CA VAL A 352 -3.78 11.74 6.71
C VAL A 352 -3.09 11.61 8.06
N GLY A 353 -1.86 11.11 8.10
CA GLY A 353 -1.09 11.01 9.34
C GLY A 353 -0.83 12.38 9.97
N ILE A 354 -0.50 13.39 9.17
CA ILE A 354 -0.19 14.75 9.66
C ILE A 354 -1.40 15.44 10.29
N PRO A 355 -2.59 15.50 9.68
CA PRO A 355 -3.78 16.02 10.33
C PRO A 355 -4.12 15.32 11.65
N LEU A 356 -3.99 13.99 11.73
CA LEU A 356 -4.20 13.25 12.97
C LEU A 356 -3.21 13.66 14.07
N GLU A 357 -1.93 13.79 13.72
CA GLU A 357 -0.91 14.26 14.67
C GLU A 357 -1.17 15.69 15.13
N ASN A 358 -1.62 16.54 14.24
CA ASN A 358 -1.98 17.94 14.56
C ASN A 358 -3.10 18.03 15.61
N ALA A 359 -3.93 16.98 15.76
CA ALA A 359 -4.93 16.95 16.84
C ALA A 359 -4.32 17.03 18.24
N LEU A 360 -3.07 16.60 18.42
CA LEU A 360 -2.37 16.58 19.70
C LEU A 360 -1.43 17.77 19.93
N LEU A 361 -1.04 18.51 18.87
CA LEU A 361 -0.02 19.55 18.95
C LEU A 361 -0.64 20.92 19.23
N PRO A 362 -0.48 21.49 20.45
CA PRO A 362 -1.03 22.80 20.81
C PRO A 362 -0.52 23.95 19.95
N GLU A 363 0.76 23.91 19.58
CA GLU A 363 1.41 24.91 18.74
C GLU A 363 0.90 24.98 17.31
N ARG A 364 0.16 23.98 16.87
CA ARG A 364 -0.48 23.94 15.54
C ARG A 364 -1.99 24.14 15.61
N HIS A 365 -2.45 24.97 16.52
CA HIS A 365 -3.87 25.22 16.80
C HIS A 365 -4.71 25.52 15.56
N GLU A 366 -4.17 26.28 14.61
CA GLU A 366 -4.86 26.61 13.36
C GLU A 366 -5.15 25.40 12.46
N ARG A 367 -4.32 24.36 12.58
CA ARG A 367 -4.46 23.09 11.82
C ARG A 367 -4.92 21.93 12.71
N LYS A 368 -5.27 22.18 13.95
CA LYS A 368 -5.75 21.14 14.86
C LYS A 368 -7.00 20.48 14.29
N LEU A 369 -6.92 19.16 14.04
CA LEU A 369 -8.02 18.40 13.46
C LEU A 369 -9.26 18.44 14.37
N LYS A 370 -10.37 18.90 13.83
CA LYS A 370 -11.67 19.06 14.51
C LYS A 370 -12.72 18.07 14.02
N LEU A 371 -12.67 17.73 12.75
CA LEU A 371 -13.54 16.71 12.15
C LEU A 371 -12.72 15.74 11.31
N PHE A 372 -12.86 14.46 11.65
CA PHE A 372 -12.26 13.38 10.88
C PHE A 372 -13.33 12.43 10.33
N TYR A 373 -13.44 12.39 9.03
CA TYR A 373 -14.38 11.54 8.31
C TYR A 373 -13.68 10.36 7.66
N THR A 374 -14.08 9.13 7.99
CA THR A 374 -13.52 7.92 7.40
C THR A 374 -14.59 7.12 6.65
N SER A 375 -14.26 6.63 5.45
CA SER A 375 -15.04 5.60 4.75
C SER A 375 -14.30 4.28 4.81
N GLY A 376 -14.76 3.41 5.72
CA GLY A 376 -14.07 2.17 6.05
C GLY A 376 -12.71 2.40 6.72
N GLY A 377 -11.97 1.34 6.92
CA GLY A 377 -10.65 1.39 7.54
C GLY A 377 -10.69 1.36 9.06
N ASN A 378 -9.61 0.84 9.65
CA ASN A 378 -9.43 0.77 11.09
C ASN A 378 -8.02 1.24 11.44
N PHE A 379 -7.88 2.51 11.75
CA PHE A 379 -6.59 3.16 12.04
C PHE A 379 -5.86 2.54 13.22
N MET A 380 -6.61 2.12 14.25
CA MET A 380 -6.06 1.45 15.42
C MET A 380 -5.26 0.20 15.10
N GLU A 381 -5.67 -0.53 14.07
CA GLU A 381 -5.03 -1.78 13.69
C GLU A 381 -4.06 -1.61 12.51
N THR A 382 -4.26 -0.58 11.68
CA THR A 382 -3.53 -0.50 10.40
C THR A 382 -2.35 0.45 10.38
N MET A 383 -2.29 1.40 11.30
CA MET A 383 -1.21 2.40 11.34
C MET A 383 -0.12 2.02 12.34
N PRO A 384 1.14 2.47 12.12
CA PRO A 384 2.21 2.34 13.11
C PRO A 384 1.84 3.04 14.43
N ASP A 385 2.38 2.55 15.53
CA ASP A 385 2.17 3.07 16.89
C ASP A 385 0.68 3.21 17.27
N PRO A 386 -0.03 2.09 17.50
CA PRO A 386 -1.46 2.09 17.80
C PRO A 386 -1.85 2.97 19.00
N ASP A 387 -1.00 3.06 20.03
CA ASP A 387 -1.27 3.87 21.21
C ASP A 387 -1.22 5.38 20.90
N PHE A 388 -0.28 5.80 20.04
CA PHE A 388 -0.24 7.17 19.57
C PHE A 388 -1.46 7.49 18.69
N VAL A 389 -1.80 6.60 17.77
CA VAL A 389 -2.98 6.74 16.89
C VAL A 389 -4.26 6.85 17.72
N LYS A 390 -4.39 6.04 18.78
CA LYS A 390 -5.52 6.12 19.71
C LYS A 390 -5.64 7.52 20.31
N ARG A 391 -4.55 8.06 20.88
CA ARG A 391 -4.55 9.42 21.45
C ARG A 391 -4.93 10.49 20.41
N CYS A 392 -4.45 10.37 19.18
CA CYS A 392 -4.81 11.28 18.09
C CYS A 392 -6.31 11.21 17.77
N LEU A 393 -6.87 10.01 17.64
CA LEU A 393 -8.29 9.82 17.37
C LEU A 393 -9.18 10.35 18.51
N GLU A 394 -8.79 10.14 19.75
CA GLU A 394 -9.51 10.63 20.93
C GLU A 394 -9.44 12.16 21.09
N ALA A 395 -8.45 12.81 20.49
CA ALA A 395 -8.30 14.27 20.55
C ALA A 395 -9.15 15.04 19.50
N VAL A 396 -9.74 14.35 18.52
CA VAL A 396 -10.61 14.95 17.52
C VAL A 396 -11.99 15.27 18.11
N ASP A 397 -12.58 16.40 17.75
CA ASP A 397 -13.89 16.81 18.26
C ASP A 397 -14.99 15.86 17.76
N ILE A 398 -15.15 15.72 16.45
CA ILE A 398 -16.14 14.81 15.85
C ILE A 398 -15.44 13.82 14.91
N ARG A 399 -15.70 12.54 15.13
CA ARG A 399 -15.31 11.49 14.20
C ARG A 399 -16.55 10.88 13.54
N VAL A 400 -16.46 10.76 12.21
CA VAL A 400 -17.50 10.13 11.40
C VAL A 400 -16.93 8.85 10.80
N HIS A 401 -17.63 7.74 11.00
CA HIS A 401 -17.28 6.44 10.45
C HIS A 401 -18.40 5.99 9.51
N GLN A 402 -18.20 6.16 8.21
CA GLN A 402 -19.04 5.57 7.17
C GLN A 402 -18.53 4.16 6.90
N ASP A 403 -19.28 3.14 7.30
CA ASP A 403 -18.83 1.75 7.20
C ASP A 403 -20.01 0.79 7.03
N ILE A 404 -19.71 -0.47 6.76
CA ILE A 404 -20.68 -1.56 6.68
C ILE A 404 -20.81 -2.36 7.98
N VAL A 405 -19.79 -2.30 8.83
CA VAL A 405 -19.69 -2.98 10.14
C VAL A 405 -19.01 -2.09 11.18
N LEU A 406 -19.13 -2.42 12.45
CA LEU A 406 -18.34 -1.78 13.50
C LEU A 406 -16.89 -2.27 13.49
N ASN A 407 -15.97 -1.40 13.89
CA ASN A 407 -14.57 -1.73 14.12
C ASN A 407 -14.04 -1.07 15.41
N SER A 408 -12.84 -1.44 15.85
CA SER A 408 -12.27 -0.95 17.13
C SER A 408 -12.10 0.56 17.16
N SER A 409 -11.80 1.21 16.04
CA SER A 409 -11.68 2.68 15.98
C SER A 409 -13.00 3.39 16.27
N THR A 410 -14.15 2.80 15.92
CA THR A 410 -15.47 3.39 16.21
C THR A 410 -15.80 3.45 17.71
N LEU A 411 -15.16 2.60 18.49
CA LEU A 411 -15.42 2.45 19.94
C LEU A 411 -14.62 3.41 20.80
N LEU A 412 -13.62 4.08 20.24
CA LEU A 412 -12.86 5.12 20.94
C LEU A 412 -13.74 6.35 21.21
N ASP A 413 -13.46 7.08 22.29
CA ASP A 413 -14.13 8.36 22.55
C ASP A 413 -13.61 9.46 21.62
N ALA A 414 -14.44 10.44 21.32
CA ALA A 414 -14.07 11.71 20.71
C ALA A 414 -14.24 12.85 21.72
N GLN A 415 -13.78 14.05 21.40
CA GLN A 415 -13.97 15.19 22.32
C GLN A 415 -15.43 15.64 22.40
N GLU A 416 -16.23 15.41 21.36
CA GLU A 416 -17.65 15.72 21.32
C GLU A 416 -18.49 14.49 20.96
N GLU A 417 -18.34 13.97 19.74
CA GLU A 417 -19.23 12.93 19.20
C GLU A 417 -18.50 11.93 18.28
N VAL A 418 -18.96 10.68 18.31
CA VAL A 418 -18.68 9.65 17.33
C VAL A 418 -19.97 9.33 16.58
N ILE A 419 -19.98 9.55 15.27
CA ILE A 419 -21.12 9.29 14.38
C ILE A 419 -20.78 8.14 13.46
N VAL A 420 -21.67 7.15 13.38
CA VAL A 420 -21.48 5.97 12.50
C VAL A 420 -22.60 5.98 11.46
N LEU A 421 -22.22 5.93 10.19
CA LEU A 421 -23.13 5.98 9.05
C LEU A 421 -23.13 4.65 8.29
N PRO A 422 -24.28 3.99 8.09
CA PRO A 422 -24.35 2.72 7.39
C PRO A 422 -24.19 2.91 5.88
N ALA A 423 -23.20 2.23 5.31
CA ALA A 423 -22.95 2.23 3.88
C ALA A 423 -23.44 0.94 3.20
N MET A 424 -23.86 1.06 1.96
CA MET A 424 -24.08 -0.08 1.06
C MET A 424 -22.75 -0.68 0.63
N THR A 425 -22.73 -1.98 0.41
CA THR A 425 -21.61 -2.62 -0.30
C THR A 425 -21.64 -2.21 -1.78
N ARG A 426 -20.52 -2.37 -2.48
CA ARG A 426 -20.43 -2.06 -3.92
C ARG A 426 -21.48 -2.79 -4.79
N TYR A 427 -21.93 -3.95 -4.36
CA TYR A 427 -22.93 -4.76 -5.08
C TYR A 427 -24.37 -4.37 -4.79
N GLU A 428 -24.58 -3.49 -3.84
CA GLU A 428 -25.92 -2.98 -3.47
C GLU A 428 -26.20 -1.60 -4.05
N GLN A 429 -25.18 -0.90 -4.53
CA GLN A 429 -25.29 0.48 -5.02
C GLN A 429 -26.19 0.56 -6.24
N PRO A 430 -27.20 1.47 -6.24
CA PRO A 430 -28.07 1.70 -7.39
C PRO A 430 -27.29 2.10 -8.63
N GLY A 431 -27.54 1.44 -9.75
CA GLY A 431 -26.84 1.70 -11.02
C GLY A 431 -25.47 1.05 -11.13
N GLY A 432 -25.11 0.16 -10.17
CA GLY A 432 -23.83 -0.53 -10.14
C GLY A 432 -22.66 0.41 -9.85
N GLY A 433 -21.47 -0.08 -10.04
CA GLY A 433 -20.24 0.68 -9.80
C GLY A 433 -19.05 0.13 -10.57
N THR A 434 -18.04 0.95 -10.75
CA THR A 434 -16.81 0.58 -11.44
C THR A 434 -15.63 0.45 -10.48
N SER A 435 -14.61 -0.29 -10.88
CA SER A 435 -13.32 -0.36 -10.17
C SER A 435 -12.18 -0.55 -11.17
N THR A 436 -11.00 -0.08 -10.80
CA THR A 436 -9.82 -0.17 -11.65
C THR A 436 -8.83 -1.15 -11.07
N SER A 437 -8.44 -2.17 -11.85
CA SER A 437 -7.46 -3.17 -11.46
C SER A 437 -6.02 -2.63 -11.51
N THR A 438 -5.10 -3.43 -10.98
CA THR A 438 -3.67 -3.12 -11.04
C THR A 438 -3.16 -2.97 -12.49
N GLU A 439 -3.74 -3.69 -13.43
CA GLU A 439 -3.39 -3.66 -14.86
C GLU A 439 -4.19 -2.62 -15.67
N ARG A 440 -4.77 -1.62 -15.01
CA ARG A 440 -5.52 -0.51 -15.64
C ARG A 440 -6.84 -0.91 -16.30
N MET A 441 -7.34 -2.09 -15.97
CA MET A 441 -8.65 -2.54 -16.45
C MET A 441 -9.75 -1.89 -15.60
N VAL A 442 -10.67 -1.20 -16.23
CA VAL A 442 -11.85 -0.60 -15.61
C VAL A 442 -13.03 -1.54 -15.79
N TYR A 443 -13.46 -2.18 -14.70
CA TYR A 443 -14.54 -3.18 -14.69
C TYR A 443 -15.83 -2.59 -14.18
N PHE A 444 -16.94 -3.02 -14.76
CA PHE A 444 -18.27 -2.76 -14.24
C PHE A 444 -18.78 -3.91 -13.37
N SER A 445 -19.34 -3.57 -12.22
CA SER A 445 -20.05 -4.47 -11.33
C SER A 445 -21.52 -4.03 -11.25
N PRO A 446 -22.46 -4.85 -11.74
CA PRO A 446 -23.89 -4.52 -11.65
C PRO A 446 -24.37 -4.59 -10.20
N THR A 447 -25.48 -3.95 -9.92
CA THR A 447 -26.23 -4.18 -8.68
C THR A 447 -26.70 -5.62 -8.65
N ILE A 448 -26.47 -6.31 -7.52
CA ILE A 448 -26.95 -7.68 -7.30
C ILE A 448 -28.26 -7.61 -6.52
N GLU A 449 -29.28 -8.33 -6.96
CA GLU A 449 -30.55 -8.48 -6.24
C GLU A 449 -30.34 -9.27 -4.94
N GLY A 450 -31.09 -8.93 -3.91
CA GLY A 450 -31.04 -9.61 -2.61
C GLY A 450 -31.44 -8.71 -1.45
N PRO A 451 -31.36 -9.21 -0.20
CA PRO A 451 -31.65 -8.43 0.99
C PRO A 451 -30.82 -7.16 1.08
N ARG A 452 -31.42 -6.09 1.55
CA ARG A 452 -30.80 -4.78 1.76
C ARG A 452 -30.90 -4.38 3.23
N MET A 453 -29.90 -3.60 3.69
CA MET A 453 -30.06 -2.82 4.92
C MET A 453 -30.89 -1.59 4.57
N GLU A 454 -32.09 -1.46 5.16
CA GLU A 454 -33.10 -0.47 4.76
C GLU A 454 -32.57 0.96 4.77
N GLU A 455 -31.77 1.32 5.78
CA GLU A 455 -31.24 2.67 5.91
C GLU A 455 -29.81 2.85 5.39
N ALA A 456 -29.16 1.79 4.87
CA ALA A 456 -27.84 1.96 4.25
C ALA A 456 -27.97 2.75 2.93
N ARG A 457 -27.00 3.65 2.68
CA ARG A 457 -26.95 4.46 1.47
C ARG A 457 -25.70 4.19 0.66
N ALA A 458 -25.74 4.43 -0.64
CA ALA A 458 -24.56 4.37 -1.48
C ALA A 458 -23.54 5.41 -1.03
N GLU A 459 -22.26 5.03 -0.98
CA GLU A 459 -21.21 5.90 -0.44
C GLU A 459 -21.13 7.25 -1.15
N TRP A 460 -21.22 7.26 -2.50
CA TRP A 460 -21.20 8.50 -3.26
C TRP A 460 -22.39 9.42 -2.94
N GLN A 461 -23.57 8.87 -2.64
CA GLN A 461 -24.74 9.66 -2.23
C GLN A 461 -24.52 10.35 -0.88
N ILE A 462 -23.93 9.63 0.09
CA ILE A 462 -23.65 10.19 1.42
C ILE A 462 -22.72 11.40 1.32
N TYR A 463 -21.67 11.32 0.51
CA TYR A 463 -20.75 12.44 0.27
C TYR A 463 -21.42 13.61 -0.43
N ALA A 464 -22.23 13.34 -1.47
CA ALA A 464 -22.93 14.36 -2.21
C ALA A 464 -23.94 15.11 -1.34
N GLU A 465 -24.76 14.37 -0.57
CA GLU A 465 -25.74 14.95 0.35
C GLU A 465 -25.08 15.78 1.47
N LEU A 466 -23.97 15.29 2.04
CA LEU A 466 -23.23 16.03 3.06
C LEU A 466 -22.67 17.33 2.51
N ALA A 467 -22.02 17.30 1.34
CA ALA A 467 -21.44 18.49 0.72
C ALA A 467 -22.52 19.50 0.33
N ALA A 468 -23.66 19.06 -0.22
CA ALA A 468 -24.80 19.92 -0.53
C ALA A 468 -25.39 20.60 0.71
N ARG A 469 -25.36 19.95 1.88
CA ARG A 469 -25.80 20.54 3.14
C ARG A 469 -24.80 21.57 3.68
N ILE A 470 -23.51 21.35 3.47
CA ILE A 470 -22.46 22.28 3.93
C ILE A 470 -22.44 23.54 3.04
N LYS A 471 -22.61 23.37 1.73
CA LYS A 471 -22.59 24.42 0.70
C LYS A 471 -23.86 24.36 -0.15
N PRO A 472 -25.04 24.81 0.39
CA PRO A 472 -26.31 24.70 -0.32
C PRO A 472 -26.33 25.48 -1.66
N GLU A 473 -25.55 26.54 -1.77
CA GLU A 473 -25.40 27.36 -2.98
C GLU A 473 -24.70 26.62 -4.13
N LEU A 474 -23.97 25.52 -3.82
CA LEU A 474 -23.28 24.69 -4.80
C LEU A 474 -23.92 23.29 -4.95
N LYS A 475 -25.12 23.09 -4.43
CA LYS A 475 -25.77 21.77 -4.43
C LYS A 475 -25.91 21.15 -5.83
N GLU A 476 -26.20 21.97 -6.85
CA GLU A 476 -26.34 21.49 -8.22
C GLU A 476 -25.00 20.98 -8.82
N ALA A 477 -23.88 21.42 -8.28
CA ALA A 477 -22.58 20.97 -8.72
C ALA A 477 -22.19 19.58 -8.15
N ILE A 478 -22.86 19.11 -7.09
CA ILE A 478 -22.45 17.87 -6.37
C ILE A 478 -23.54 16.80 -6.31
N LEU A 479 -24.81 17.16 -6.47
CA LEU A 479 -25.89 16.18 -6.48
C LEU A 479 -25.97 15.53 -7.86
N PHE A 480 -25.95 14.22 -7.88
CA PHE A 480 -26.10 13.38 -9.09
C PHE A 480 -27.41 12.60 -9.01
N LYS A 481 -28.05 12.43 -10.14
CA LYS A 481 -29.27 11.64 -10.26
C LYS A 481 -29.01 10.15 -9.97
N ASP A 482 -27.93 9.63 -10.53
CA ASP A 482 -27.54 8.22 -10.44
C ASP A 482 -26.03 8.03 -10.70
N ALA A 483 -25.54 6.81 -10.51
CA ALA A 483 -24.14 6.47 -10.73
C ALA A 483 -23.70 6.60 -12.21
N ASP A 484 -24.65 6.58 -13.15
CA ASP A 484 -24.36 6.77 -14.57
C ASP A 484 -24.00 8.22 -14.88
N GLU A 485 -24.67 9.18 -14.23
CA GLU A 485 -24.32 10.59 -14.34
C GLU A 485 -22.93 10.86 -13.75
N VAL A 486 -22.58 10.21 -12.63
CA VAL A 486 -21.22 10.29 -12.08
C VAL A 486 -20.20 9.77 -13.09
N ARG A 487 -20.43 8.61 -13.72
CA ARG A 487 -19.53 8.06 -14.76
C ARG A 487 -19.38 8.97 -15.96
N ARG A 488 -20.45 9.65 -16.38
CA ARG A 488 -20.37 10.65 -17.46
C ARG A 488 -19.45 11.80 -17.09
N GLU A 489 -19.56 12.32 -15.87
CA GLU A 489 -18.66 13.39 -15.41
C GLU A 489 -17.21 12.90 -15.25
N ILE A 490 -16.98 11.69 -14.75
CA ILE A 490 -15.63 11.09 -14.66
C ILE A 490 -14.94 11.05 -16.03
N ALA A 491 -15.64 10.69 -17.10
CA ALA A 491 -15.08 10.65 -18.46
C ALA A 491 -14.51 12.01 -18.90
N PHE A 492 -15.13 13.12 -18.49
CA PHE A 492 -14.60 14.47 -18.73
C PHE A 492 -13.51 14.86 -17.74
N ALA A 493 -13.68 14.49 -16.48
CA ALA A 493 -12.75 14.83 -15.41
C ALA A 493 -11.40 14.09 -15.53
N ALA A 494 -11.41 12.86 -16.02
CA ALA A 494 -10.23 12.01 -16.22
C ALA A 494 -10.23 11.48 -17.66
N PRO A 495 -9.63 12.19 -18.63
CA PRO A 495 -9.72 11.84 -20.06
C PRO A 495 -9.28 10.41 -20.41
N HIS A 496 -8.32 9.85 -19.69
CA HIS A 496 -7.90 8.45 -19.88
C HIS A 496 -8.96 7.43 -19.41
N TYR A 497 -10.03 7.88 -18.72
CA TYR A 497 -11.20 7.06 -18.39
C TYR A 497 -12.34 7.19 -19.42
N GLU A 498 -12.10 7.85 -20.56
CA GLU A 498 -13.08 7.85 -21.66
C GLU A 498 -13.48 6.41 -22.02
N GLY A 499 -14.76 6.12 -21.89
CA GLY A 499 -15.30 4.76 -22.00
C GLY A 499 -16.03 4.28 -20.74
N ILE A 500 -15.72 4.84 -19.55
CA ILE A 500 -16.37 4.46 -18.28
C ILE A 500 -17.88 4.70 -18.33
N GLN A 501 -18.33 5.75 -19.01
CA GLN A 501 -19.75 6.10 -19.21
C GLN A 501 -20.51 5.10 -20.10
N ARG A 502 -19.82 4.19 -20.80
CA ARG A 502 -20.42 3.15 -21.63
C ARG A 502 -20.59 1.81 -20.93
N LEU A 503 -20.01 1.63 -19.77
CA LEU A 503 -20.09 0.40 -18.99
C LEU A 503 -21.49 0.25 -18.35
N ARG A 504 -22.20 -0.86 -18.59
CA ARG A 504 -23.60 -1.08 -18.19
C ARG A 504 -23.86 -2.43 -17.55
N LYS A 505 -23.14 -3.48 -17.92
CA LYS A 505 -23.43 -4.86 -17.56
C LYS A 505 -22.17 -5.60 -17.13
N GLN A 506 -22.35 -6.70 -16.42
CA GLN A 506 -21.25 -7.59 -16.05
C GLN A 506 -20.48 -8.03 -17.29
N GLY A 507 -19.15 -7.96 -17.21
CA GLY A 507 -18.25 -8.26 -18.31
C GLY A 507 -17.86 -7.04 -19.15
N ASP A 508 -18.57 -5.92 -19.03
CA ASP A 508 -18.10 -4.67 -19.63
C ASP A 508 -16.80 -4.22 -18.96
N VAL A 509 -15.80 -3.98 -19.80
CA VAL A 509 -14.44 -3.62 -19.36
C VAL A 509 -13.71 -2.90 -20.46
N PHE A 510 -12.79 -2.02 -20.11
CA PHE A 510 -11.76 -1.49 -20.99
C PHE A 510 -10.44 -1.30 -20.23
N GLN A 511 -9.34 -1.26 -20.97
CA GLN A 511 -8.01 -0.96 -20.41
C GLN A 511 -7.59 0.43 -20.89
N TRP A 512 -7.44 1.37 -19.96
CA TRP A 512 -7.00 2.70 -20.33
C TRP A 512 -5.51 2.70 -20.74
N GLY A 513 -5.16 3.48 -21.75
CA GLY A 513 -3.81 3.58 -22.28
C GLY A 513 -3.35 2.37 -23.11
N GLY A 514 -4.27 1.46 -23.50
CA GLY A 514 -3.94 0.31 -24.36
C GLY A 514 -3.30 -0.86 -23.59
N ALA A 515 -2.80 -1.86 -24.31
CA ALA A 515 -2.20 -3.06 -23.74
C ALA A 515 -0.90 -2.74 -22.99
N TRP A 516 -0.06 -1.92 -23.60
CA TRP A 516 1.24 -1.52 -23.04
C TRP A 516 1.32 -0.01 -22.90
N LEU A 517 1.88 0.48 -21.77
CA LEU A 517 2.31 1.85 -21.63
C LEU A 517 3.76 1.97 -22.07
N CYS A 518 4.18 3.14 -22.51
CA CYS A 518 5.48 3.37 -23.14
C CYS A 518 5.68 2.49 -24.41
N GLU A 519 4.61 2.28 -25.18
CA GLU A 519 4.66 1.50 -26.43
C GLU A 519 5.78 2.03 -27.32
N ASP A 520 6.52 1.10 -27.96
CA ASP A 520 7.71 1.39 -28.77
C ASP A 520 8.78 2.21 -28.03
N GLY A 521 8.85 2.15 -26.70
CA GLY A 521 9.80 2.88 -25.87
C GLY A 521 9.47 4.36 -25.67
N ILE A 522 8.34 4.85 -26.17
CA ILE A 522 7.92 6.26 -26.05
C ILE A 522 7.16 6.44 -24.74
N CYS A 523 7.80 7.06 -23.76
CA CYS A 523 7.22 7.32 -22.44
C CYS A 523 6.51 8.69 -22.39
N PRO A 524 5.44 8.84 -21.56
CA PRO A 524 4.74 10.13 -21.38
C PRO A 524 5.56 11.11 -20.49
N THR A 525 6.83 11.29 -20.79
CA THR A 525 7.75 12.29 -20.25
C THR A 525 7.81 13.50 -21.16
N GLY A 526 8.53 14.56 -20.76
CA GLY A 526 8.61 15.78 -21.55
C GLY A 526 9.31 15.60 -22.92
N ASP A 527 10.21 14.64 -23.02
CA ASP A 527 10.99 14.32 -24.24
C ASP A 527 10.69 12.95 -24.82
N GLY A 528 9.71 12.24 -24.29
CA GLY A 528 9.33 10.90 -24.72
C GLY A 528 10.22 9.76 -24.23
N LYS A 529 11.25 10.06 -23.41
CA LYS A 529 12.24 9.07 -22.95
C LYS A 529 12.04 8.66 -21.50
N GLY A 530 12.48 7.44 -21.17
CA GLY A 530 12.66 7.00 -19.79
C GLY A 530 13.89 7.66 -19.15
N ASN A 531 13.88 7.81 -17.83
CA ASN A 531 14.98 8.39 -17.07
C ASN A 531 15.57 7.36 -16.12
N LEU A 532 16.85 7.08 -16.23
CA LEU A 532 17.62 6.34 -15.24
C LEU A 532 17.91 7.26 -14.06
N LEU A 533 17.63 6.78 -12.86
CA LEU A 533 17.73 7.57 -11.63
C LEU A 533 18.81 6.96 -10.71
N PRO A 534 20.00 7.52 -10.63
CA PRO A 534 20.96 7.11 -9.62
C PRO A 534 20.42 7.44 -8.23
N VAL A 535 20.57 6.51 -7.28
CA VAL A 535 20.19 6.71 -5.88
C VAL A 535 21.33 6.27 -4.97
N GLU A 536 21.45 6.91 -3.82
CA GLU A 536 22.45 6.52 -2.82
C GLU A 536 22.04 5.23 -2.09
N LEU A 537 23.02 4.47 -1.65
CA LEU A 537 22.75 3.29 -0.81
C LEU A 537 22.22 3.75 0.54
N PRO A 538 21.13 3.13 1.04
CA PRO A 538 20.61 3.49 2.35
C PRO A 538 21.60 3.09 3.46
N GLU A 539 21.87 4.00 4.38
CA GLU A 539 22.63 3.68 5.60
C GLU A 539 21.68 3.00 6.60
N LEU A 540 21.73 1.68 6.65
CA LEU A 540 21.03 0.89 7.66
C LEU A 540 22.02 0.55 8.78
N ARG A 541 21.94 1.29 9.88
CA ARG A 541 22.71 0.99 11.09
C ARG A 541 21.88 0.09 12.00
N ILE A 542 22.23 -1.19 12.05
CA ILE A 542 21.63 -2.15 12.95
C ILE A 542 22.69 -2.40 14.04
N PRO A 543 22.45 -1.98 15.30
CA PRO A 543 23.38 -2.20 16.39
C PRO A 543 23.63 -3.69 16.61
N GLU A 544 24.77 -4.04 17.17
CA GLU A 544 25.08 -5.43 17.55
C GLU A 544 24.03 -5.98 18.51
N GLY A 545 23.64 -7.22 18.34
CA GLY A 545 22.57 -7.87 19.13
C GLY A 545 21.15 -7.45 18.74
N HIS A 546 20.98 -6.57 17.75
CA HIS A 546 19.68 -6.23 17.20
C HIS A 546 19.35 -7.05 15.95
N PHE A 547 18.04 -7.15 15.69
CA PHE A 547 17.47 -7.69 14.46
C PHE A 547 16.79 -6.57 13.67
N TYR A 548 16.67 -6.76 12.36
CA TYR A 548 15.85 -5.89 11.57
C TYR A 548 14.49 -6.54 11.31
N ALA A 549 13.44 -5.89 11.77
CA ALA A 549 12.08 -6.40 11.75
C ALA A 549 11.28 -5.79 10.61
N THR A 550 10.47 -6.59 9.94
CA THR A 550 9.45 -6.15 9.00
C THR A 550 8.11 -6.83 9.26
N THR A 551 7.05 -6.34 8.60
CA THR A 551 5.73 -6.97 8.67
C THR A 551 5.40 -7.76 7.43
N ARG A 552 4.63 -8.84 7.62
CA ARG A 552 4.02 -9.62 6.55
C ARG A 552 2.50 -9.75 6.73
N ARG A 553 1.77 -10.03 5.65
CA ARG A 553 0.34 -10.39 5.71
C ARG A 553 0.21 -11.89 5.54
N GLY A 554 -0.37 -12.54 6.53
CA GLY A 554 -0.72 -13.94 6.44
C GLY A 554 -1.86 -14.19 5.43
N LYS A 555 -1.90 -15.38 4.83
CA LYS A 555 -3.00 -15.75 3.92
C LYS A 555 -4.32 -15.88 4.67
N GLN A 556 -4.29 -16.48 5.84
CA GLN A 556 -5.46 -16.78 6.65
C GLN A 556 -5.78 -15.71 7.68
N PHE A 557 -4.87 -14.78 7.93
CA PHE A 557 -5.08 -13.69 8.87
C PHE A 557 -4.32 -12.41 8.48
N ASN A 558 -5.03 -11.33 8.62
CA ASN A 558 -4.59 -9.95 8.46
C ASN A 558 -5.65 -9.04 9.09
N SER A 559 -5.70 -7.75 8.83
CA SER A 559 -6.75 -6.86 9.35
C SER A 559 -8.17 -7.16 8.85
N MET A 560 -8.35 -8.11 7.93
CA MET A 560 -9.63 -8.42 7.30
C MET A 560 -10.04 -9.89 7.39
N ILE A 561 -9.09 -10.80 7.47
CA ILE A 561 -9.29 -12.25 7.56
C ILE A 561 -8.77 -12.69 8.92
N TYR A 562 -9.58 -13.42 9.67
CA TYR A 562 -9.33 -13.79 11.06
C TYR A 562 -9.26 -15.31 11.24
N GLY A 563 -8.48 -15.98 10.38
CA GLY A 563 -8.13 -17.38 10.59
C GLY A 563 -7.17 -17.56 11.77
N GLU A 564 -7.06 -18.78 12.25
CA GLU A 564 -6.22 -19.10 13.41
C GLU A 564 -4.78 -19.41 13.01
N ARG A 565 -4.58 -20.08 11.85
CA ARG A 565 -3.29 -20.60 11.42
C ARG A 565 -3.07 -20.42 9.93
N ASP A 566 -1.87 -20.06 9.53
CA ASP A 566 -1.47 -20.01 8.12
C ASP A 566 -1.35 -21.44 7.56
N SER A 567 -1.93 -21.68 6.39
CA SER A 567 -2.00 -23.01 5.78
C SER A 567 -0.69 -23.50 5.16
N PHE A 568 0.30 -22.62 4.98
CA PHE A 568 1.57 -22.96 4.33
C PHE A 568 2.71 -23.24 5.31
N ASN A 569 2.82 -22.45 6.37
CA ASN A 569 3.87 -22.60 7.38
C ASN A 569 3.33 -22.92 8.78
N ALA A 570 2.02 -23.13 8.91
CA ALA A 570 1.34 -23.40 10.17
C ALA A 570 1.56 -22.32 11.25
N ALA A 571 1.99 -21.12 10.88
CA ALA A 571 2.18 -20.01 11.83
C ALA A 571 0.85 -19.45 12.32
N GLU A 572 0.86 -18.95 13.53
CA GLU A 572 -0.23 -18.22 14.18
C GLU A 572 0.07 -16.72 14.20
N ARG A 573 -0.94 -15.89 14.51
CA ARG A 573 -0.83 -14.41 14.42
C ARG A 573 0.29 -13.80 15.26
N TYR A 574 0.65 -14.43 16.35
CA TYR A 574 1.68 -13.95 17.29
C TYR A 574 3.02 -14.68 17.15
N ASP A 575 3.20 -15.47 16.10
CA ASP A 575 4.48 -16.06 15.80
C ASP A 575 5.43 -15.03 15.16
N VAL A 576 6.69 -15.08 15.59
CA VAL A 576 7.79 -14.29 15.05
C VAL A 576 8.66 -15.21 14.23
N LEU A 577 8.75 -14.95 12.92
CA LEU A 577 9.53 -15.79 12.00
C LEU A 577 11.00 -15.42 12.12
N MET A 578 11.85 -16.39 12.45
CA MET A 578 13.27 -16.20 12.73
C MET A 578 14.11 -17.29 12.08
N ASN A 579 15.35 -16.93 11.73
CA ASN A 579 16.35 -17.90 11.27
C ASN A 579 16.77 -18.86 12.39
N GLY A 580 17.00 -20.14 12.05
CA GLY A 580 17.36 -21.14 13.03
C GLY A 580 18.71 -20.90 13.72
N ASP A 581 19.70 -20.33 13.02
CA ASP A 581 20.99 -19.97 13.61
C ASP A 581 20.88 -18.78 14.57
N ASP A 582 19.99 -17.81 14.26
CA ASP A 582 19.72 -16.68 15.13
C ASP A 582 19.05 -17.13 16.43
N LEU A 583 18.07 -18.05 16.34
CA LEU A 583 17.43 -18.66 17.51
C LEU A 583 18.45 -19.42 18.37
N ALA A 584 19.34 -20.19 17.75
CA ALA A 584 20.40 -20.89 18.45
C ALA A 584 21.37 -19.92 19.15
N GLY A 585 21.75 -18.82 18.47
CA GLY A 585 22.61 -17.79 19.04
C GLY A 585 22.00 -17.11 20.27
N LEU A 586 20.66 -16.94 20.30
CA LEU A 586 19.92 -16.40 21.44
C LEU A 586 19.58 -17.46 22.51
N SER A 587 19.88 -18.73 22.29
CA SER A 587 19.47 -19.86 23.15
C SER A 587 17.93 -19.90 23.32
N ILE A 588 17.18 -19.63 22.25
CA ILE A 588 15.72 -19.68 22.21
C ILE A 588 15.29 -20.91 21.41
N ALA A 589 14.39 -21.70 22.00
CA ALA A 589 13.80 -22.85 21.32
C ALA A 589 12.60 -22.44 20.43
N GLU A 590 12.31 -23.22 19.40
CA GLU A 590 11.08 -23.06 18.61
C GLU A 590 9.85 -23.22 19.51
N GLY A 591 8.88 -22.31 19.35
CA GLY A 591 7.64 -22.26 20.15
C GLY A 591 7.81 -21.56 21.51
N GLU A 592 9.02 -21.19 21.90
CA GLU A 592 9.28 -20.49 23.15
C GLU A 592 8.69 -19.07 23.12
N ALA A 593 8.13 -18.64 24.25
CA ALA A 593 7.60 -17.31 24.42
C ALA A 593 8.74 -16.26 24.41
N ILE A 594 8.61 -15.26 23.57
CA ILE A 594 9.59 -14.19 23.39
C ILE A 594 8.93 -12.81 23.43
N VAL A 595 9.74 -11.80 23.70
CA VAL A 595 9.36 -10.41 23.55
C VAL A 595 10.29 -9.76 22.53
N VAL A 596 9.69 -9.15 21.51
CA VAL A 596 10.36 -8.29 20.55
C VAL A 596 10.09 -6.85 20.95
N TYR A 597 11.10 -6.02 21.06
CA TYR A 597 10.89 -4.66 21.52
C TYR A 597 11.91 -3.66 20.98
N ASN A 598 11.55 -2.40 21.03
CA ASN A 598 12.42 -1.24 20.77
C ASN A 598 11.87 0.00 21.52
N ARG A 599 12.33 1.20 21.17
CA ARG A 599 11.86 2.45 21.77
C ARG A 599 10.37 2.72 21.53
N SER A 600 9.82 2.28 20.38
CA SER A 600 8.42 2.51 20.02
C SER A 600 7.47 1.66 20.88
N GLY A 601 7.83 0.40 21.15
CA GLY A 601 6.97 -0.49 21.88
C GLY A 601 7.51 -1.89 22.07
N SER A 602 6.61 -2.81 22.42
CA SER A 602 6.92 -4.23 22.55
C SER A 602 5.84 -5.10 21.90
N PHE A 603 6.25 -6.27 21.46
CA PHE A 603 5.39 -7.31 20.92
C PHE A 603 5.69 -8.63 21.65
N HIS A 604 4.65 -9.22 22.22
CA HIS A 604 4.75 -10.51 22.92
C HIS A 604 4.28 -11.62 21.98
N GLY A 605 5.16 -12.53 21.67
CA GLY A 605 4.92 -13.59 20.69
C GLY A 605 5.65 -14.90 21.01
N ARG A 606 5.75 -15.75 20.01
CA ARG A 606 6.46 -17.03 20.09
C ARG A 606 7.48 -17.12 18.95
N ALA A 607 8.64 -17.67 19.27
CA ALA A 607 9.67 -17.93 18.27
C ALA A 607 9.22 -19.03 17.30
N LYS A 608 9.27 -18.75 16.00
CA LYS A 608 9.00 -19.72 14.95
C LYS A 608 10.19 -19.80 14.01
N ARG A 609 10.77 -21.01 13.91
CA ARG A 609 11.90 -21.27 13.03
C ARG A 609 11.43 -21.30 11.57
N GLU A 610 12.06 -20.48 10.73
CA GLU A 610 11.75 -20.37 9.31
C GLU A 610 13.00 -20.11 8.46
N ASP A 611 12.91 -20.32 7.16
CA ASP A 611 13.98 -20.02 6.20
C ASP A 611 13.97 -18.53 5.82
N ILE A 612 14.46 -17.70 6.74
CA ILE A 612 14.62 -16.26 6.59
C ILE A 612 16.09 -15.86 6.65
N ALA A 613 16.48 -14.79 5.98
CA ALA A 613 17.84 -14.25 6.02
C ALA A 613 18.25 -13.92 7.48
N ARG A 614 19.49 -14.27 7.86
CA ARG A 614 20.02 -14.06 9.23
C ARG A 614 19.97 -12.58 9.63
N GLY A 615 19.75 -12.32 10.90
CA GLY A 615 19.60 -10.96 11.43
C GLY A 615 18.30 -10.25 11.05
N ASN A 616 17.41 -10.95 10.32
CA ASN A 616 16.10 -10.42 9.91
C ASN A 616 14.99 -11.22 10.58
N ILE A 617 13.89 -10.53 10.93
CA ILE A 617 12.70 -11.19 11.49
C ILE A 617 11.44 -10.65 10.82
N GLU A 618 10.41 -11.49 10.72
CA GLU A 618 9.10 -11.08 10.25
C GLU A 618 8.03 -11.31 11.30
N LEU A 619 7.15 -10.30 11.45
CA LEU A 619 5.98 -10.34 12.31
C LEU A 619 4.72 -10.21 11.44
N TYR A 620 3.61 -10.73 11.93
CA TYR A 620 2.36 -10.55 11.22
C TYR A 620 1.77 -9.16 11.45
N TRP A 621 1.28 -8.57 10.37
CA TRP A 621 0.54 -7.33 10.38
C TRP A 621 -0.96 -7.61 10.57
N PRO A 622 -1.69 -6.89 11.43
CA PRO A 622 -1.28 -5.64 12.10
C PRO A 622 -0.63 -5.78 13.48
N GLU A 623 -0.48 -6.98 14.02
CA GLU A 623 -0.06 -7.23 15.40
C GLU A 623 1.32 -6.64 15.72
N GLY A 624 2.25 -6.68 14.77
CA GLY A 624 3.59 -6.10 14.91
C GLY A 624 3.67 -4.58 14.91
N ASN A 625 2.55 -3.86 14.69
CA ASN A 625 2.55 -2.41 14.51
C ASN A 625 3.03 -1.59 15.72
N SER A 626 3.03 -2.18 16.91
CA SER A 626 3.57 -1.55 18.13
C SER A 626 5.07 -1.27 18.08
N LEU A 627 5.80 -1.94 17.17
CA LEU A 627 7.25 -1.80 17.01
C LEU A 627 7.66 -0.69 16.04
N PHE A 628 6.73 -0.12 15.28
CA PHE A 628 7.05 0.86 14.25
C PHE A 628 6.69 2.27 14.70
N ALA A 629 7.67 3.17 14.58
CA ALA A 629 7.52 4.53 15.06
C ALA A 629 6.53 5.33 14.20
N LYS A 630 5.67 6.09 14.84
CA LYS A 630 4.83 7.10 14.19
C LYS A 630 5.70 8.27 13.73
N GLY A 631 5.31 8.92 12.64
CA GLY A 631 6.00 10.10 12.12
C GLY A 631 7.22 9.81 11.25
N VAL A 632 7.58 8.54 11.05
CA VAL A 632 8.63 8.13 10.11
C VAL A 632 7.97 7.81 8.77
N TYR A 633 8.22 8.67 7.78
CA TYR A 633 7.64 8.57 6.45
C TYR A 633 8.73 8.54 5.37
N GLU A 634 8.43 7.88 4.27
CA GLU A 634 9.20 8.01 3.03
C GLU A 634 9.11 9.46 2.53
N PRO A 635 10.24 10.13 2.24
CA PRO A 635 10.27 11.59 2.09
C PRO A 635 9.56 12.13 0.85
N LEU A 636 9.45 11.34 -0.23
CA LEU A 636 8.86 11.78 -1.49
C LEU A 636 7.38 11.42 -1.65
N ALA A 637 6.99 10.28 -1.12
CA ALA A 637 5.66 9.70 -1.31
C ALA A 637 4.82 9.67 -0.02
N GLY A 638 5.42 9.93 1.14
CA GLY A 638 4.75 10.05 2.43
C GLY A 638 4.16 8.75 2.96
N ILE A 639 4.71 7.59 2.59
CA ILE A 639 4.26 6.30 3.12
C ILE A 639 4.90 6.06 4.50
N PRO A 640 4.18 5.50 5.49
CA PRO A 640 4.77 5.12 6.76
C PRO A 640 5.82 4.02 6.61
N GLU A 641 6.87 4.05 7.43
CA GLU A 641 7.85 2.98 7.58
C GLU A 641 7.25 1.82 8.39
N TYR A 642 7.40 0.58 7.88
CA TYR A 642 6.99 -0.64 8.56
C TYR A 642 8.19 -1.58 8.78
N ASN A 643 9.36 -1.00 8.99
CA ASN A 643 10.57 -1.72 9.35
C ASN A 643 11.25 -1.01 10.52
N ALA A 644 11.89 -1.78 11.39
CA ALA A 644 12.56 -1.22 12.56
C ALA A 644 13.67 -2.13 13.07
N SER A 645 14.69 -1.52 13.67
CA SER A 645 15.65 -2.24 14.50
C SER A 645 15.00 -2.63 15.83
N VAL A 646 15.14 -3.89 16.24
CA VAL A 646 14.49 -4.45 17.43
C VAL A 646 15.44 -5.38 18.19
N ILE A 647 15.16 -5.60 19.46
CA ILE A 647 15.79 -6.58 20.33
C ILE A 647 14.82 -7.74 20.53
N VAL A 648 15.34 -8.97 20.61
CA VAL A 648 14.56 -10.17 20.89
C VAL A 648 15.08 -10.81 22.17
N GLU A 649 14.20 -11.05 23.12
CA GLU A 649 14.54 -11.71 24.39
C GLU A 649 13.49 -12.77 24.76
N ARG A 650 13.87 -13.72 25.60
CA ARG A 650 12.93 -14.68 26.20
C ARG A 650 11.93 -13.93 27.10
N ALA A 651 10.67 -14.36 27.07
CA ALA A 651 9.62 -13.69 27.83
C ALA A 651 9.84 -13.75 29.34
N ASP A 652 10.43 -14.84 29.88
CA ASP A 652 10.75 -14.98 31.29
C ASP A 652 11.84 -14.00 31.73
N THR A 653 12.86 -13.78 30.91
CA THR A 653 13.91 -12.80 31.13
C THR A 653 13.35 -11.37 31.10
N TYR A 654 12.50 -11.07 30.10
CA TYR A 654 11.87 -9.76 29.95
C TYR A 654 10.91 -9.44 31.13
N HIS A 655 10.16 -10.43 31.64
CA HIS A 655 9.23 -10.23 32.76
C HIS A 655 9.92 -9.88 34.09
N ALA A 656 11.16 -10.32 34.29
CA ALA A 656 11.96 -9.89 35.46
C ALA A 656 12.29 -8.39 35.42
N LEU A 657 12.01 -7.72 34.31
CA LEU A 657 12.49 -6.40 33.92
C LEU A 657 11.34 -5.41 33.57
N LYS A 658 10.17 -5.59 34.14
CA LYS A 658 8.95 -4.80 33.87
C LYS A 658 9.05 -3.27 34.06
N ASP A 659 10.24 -2.72 34.24
CA ASP A 659 10.45 -1.29 34.36
C ASP A 659 10.74 -0.67 32.99
N THR A 660 9.92 0.31 32.56
CA THR A 660 10.15 1.15 31.37
C THR A 660 11.57 1.72 31.35
N LYS A 661 12.11 2.07 32.53
CA LYS A 661 13.50 2.55 32.68
C LYS A 661 14.56 1.48 32.36
N TYR A 662 14.28 0.20 32.58
CA TYR A 662 15.22 -0.85 32.20
C TYR A 662 15.26 -1.04 30.69
N ARG A 663 14.11 -1.04 30.03
CA ARG A 663 14.01 -1.09 28.57
C ARG A 663 14.79 0.06 27.94
N GLU A 664 14.59 1.29 28.43
CA GLU A 664 15.33 2.45 27.98
C GLU A 664 16.84 2.33 28.25
N LYS A 665 17.23 1.86 29.44
CA LYS A 665 18.63 1.62 29.80
C LYS A 665 19.28 0.56 28.92
N ARG A 666 18.60 -0.57 28.66
CA ARG A 666 19.11 -1.66 27.84
C ARG A 666 19.29 -1.24 26.38
N ILE A 667 18.36 -0.46 25.84
CA ILE A 667 18.46 0.10 24.48
C ILE A 667 19.65 1.05 24.40
N VAL A 668 19.83 1.93 25.40
CA VAL A 668 20.95 2.87 25.47
C VAL A 668 22.29 2.14 25.62
N GLU A 669 22.39 1.10 26.42
CA GLU A 669 23.59 0.28 26.56
C GLU A 669 24.02 -0.38 25.24
N LEU A 670 23.06 -0.84 24.43
CA LEU A 670 23.33 -1.44 23.12
C LEU A 670 23.60 -0.42 21.99
N GLU A 671 23.18 0.85 22.17
CA GLU A 671 23.40 1.92 21.21
C GLU A 671 24.68 2.75 21.48
N ILE A 672 25.27 2.64 22.68
CA ILE A 672 26.40 3.45 23.16
C ILE A 672 27.77 2.90 22.73
N GLU A 673 27.88 1.69 22.16
CA GLU A 673 29.17 1.31 21.59
C GLU A 673 29.48 2.18 20.37
N PRO A 674 30.57 2.98 20.41
CA PRO A 674 30.91 3.88 19.31
C PRO A 674 31.27 3.06 18.07
N PRO A 675 30.99 3.60 16.87
CA PRO A 675 31.53 2.99 15.66
C PRO A 675 33.05 2.98 15.72
N ALA A 676 33.63 1.79 15.59
CA ALA A 676 35.06 1.62 15.38
C ALA A 676 35.47 2.17 14.01
#